data_0150c1a90f14c694a27df988d5e7bec3
#
_entry.id   0150c1a90f14c694a27df988d5e7bec3
#
_cell.length_a   1.000
_cell.length_b   1.000
_cell.length_c   1.000
_cell.angle_alpha   90.00
_cell.angle_beta   90.00
_cell.angle_gamma   90.00
#
_symmetry.space_group_name_H-M   'P 1'
#
loop_
_entity.id
_entity.type
_entity.pdbx_description
1 polymer ?
#
loop_
_entity_poly.entity_id
_entity_poly.type
_entity_poly.pdbx_seq_one_letter_code
_entity_poly.pdbx_strand_id
1 'polypeptide(L)'
;MKKYLAIIIFLIAAVGCSKDVLAEQPVGDINLKPAPGSVEMTDLNESVFSILNLDYPGLGEVKSFCEAGDYANASVSLLDYWRTRAVYNPEVDILSPSVSAGELNIADQATEEGEWRFKVAVYTEEGESGSGTEKFWSFKAEDGSINWSTVPSGLENEKEFLSQKHRLQWMVPQAKAYAVTKEFKYINAWYTAWISYNTAFPAPTGQTDAVEWSGLQPACRLNDLMNVLPYYIHSESFTPQALANVLVSVYNHVESIRANPFGIGDSNIILTQQQAIVTAGILFPELTKAGEWFSEGSAAVAKQLNDQFNEDGVHNEFDISYHLGAVADFISIYKTAQVNGRVAELPADYTECLRKAAGFIKNVIYPNYSTDNFNDTRSARMTKSVLLKNLRKYSEMFPDDAEMKWLATEGAYGTKPAATLVSYPVSGYYMMRNGWTQNSTMLIHKNNYDTANKWHNQSDNGTVGLYVNGRRFLPDAGCYTYNDGSDRRTYASTEMHNVVTKARKSYEKREGRLLLAENTTGYEVLVTENPAYSDLTIRRAIFFVDNSYYVIVDEAYGDCADTPINLNFKLWGGKADNESGKGYTVIDGFSDNSLCVHSTFDDDNNIIIKSFSETTDNIGAENSTGYFSNEIDTKVQRCWTRLNVDKKSGKAVRFISVLLPFSGDFSSQSVEAEFTDNTPETAGTFHPEGVSLKVTVNGTPQTLSYRLNQ
;
A
#
# COMPACT_ATOMS: atom_id res chain seq x y z
N MET A 1 -16.95 3.58 22.41
CA MET A 1 -18.04 2.84 23.07
C MET A 1 -19.28 3.70 23.30
N LYS A 2 -19.27 4.78 24.12
CA LYS A 2 -20.53 5.56 24.37
C LYS A 2 -21.16 6.23 23.15
N LYS A 3 -20.42 6.65 22.15
CA LYS A 3 -20.98 7.23 20.90
C LYS A 3 -21.63 6.18 19.99
N TYR A 4 -21.07 4.99 19.91
CA TYR A 4 -21.62 3.90 19.11
C TYR A 4 -22.87 3.28 19.80
N LEU A 5 -22.89 3.21 21.12
CA LEU A 5 -24.07 2.76 21.86
C LEU A 5 -25.24 3.74 21.72
N ALA A 6 -24.97 5.05 21.65
CA ALA A 6 -26.01 6.06 21.42
C ALA A 6 -26.59 5.99 19.99
N ILE A 7 -25.79 5.63 18.98
CA ILE A 7 -26.24 5.44 17.61
C ILE A 7 -27.09 4.18 17.47
N ILE A 8 -26.71 3.10 18.15
CA ILE A 8 -27.49 1.84 18.15
C ILE A 8 -28.86 2.03 18.82
N ILE A 9 -28.94 2.79 19.91
CA ILE A 9 -30.22 3.08 20.59
C ILE A 9 -31.10 4.00 19.74
N PHE A 10 -30.53 4.92 18.96
CA PHE A 10 -31.26 5.79 18.05
C PHE A 10 -31.79 5.05 16.80
N LEU A 11 -31.07 4.05 16.30
CA LEU A 11 -31.49 3.19 15.19
C LEU A 11 -32.72 2.34 15.53
N ILE A 12 -32.79 1.79 16.74
CA ILE A 12 -33.98 1.04 17.20
C ILE A 12 -35.19 1.96 17.37
N ALA A 13 -34.97 3.23 17.75
CA ALA A 13 -36.04 4.21 17.85
C ALA A 13 -36.48 4.79 16.48
N ALA A 14 -35.60 4.86 15.49
CA ALA A 14 -35.91 5.40 14.16
C ALA A 14 -36.66 4.39 13.26
N VAL A 15 -36.43 3.10 13.42
CA VAL A 15 -37.16 2.06 12.67
C VAL A 15 -38.61 1.92 13.15
N GLY A 16 -38.93 2.37 14.37
CA GLY A 16 -40.31 2.39 14.91
C GLY A 16 -41.18 3.56 14.44
N CYS A 17 -40.63 4.57 13.75
CA CYS A 17 -41.34 5.80 13.39
C CYS A 17 -41.57 6.08 11.89
N SER A 18 -41.19 5.18 11.00
CA SER A 18 -41.31 5.44 9.55
C SER A 18 -42.41 4.64 8.84
N LYS A 19 -43.55 4.40 9.51
CA LYS A 19 -44.71 3.82 8.80
C LYS A 19 -45.44 4.78 7.85
N ASP A 20 -45.08 6.07 7.82
CA ASP A 20 -45.92 7.09 7.13
C ASP A 20 -45.18 7.85 6.01
N VAL A 21 -44.04 7.37 5.47
CA VAL A 21 -43.35 8.11 4.36
C VAL A 21 -43.02 7.23 3.16
N LEU A 22 -43.45 5.99 3.11
CA LEU A 22 -43.37 5.20 1.87
C LEU A 22 -44.72 5.31 1.15
N ALA A 23 -44.87 6.37 0.38
CA ALA A 23 -45.98 6.49 -0.58
C ALA A 23 -45.94 5.29 -1.53
N GLU A 24 -47.07 4.58 -1.58
CA GLU A 24 -47.34 3.42 -2.41
C GLU A 24 -46.87 3.63 -3.86
N GLN A 25 -45.72 2.99 -4.21
CA GLN A 25 -45.53 2.56 -5.60
C GLN A 25 -46.25 1.21 -5.76
N PRO A 26 -46.97 0.98 -6.83
CA PRO A 26 -47.66 -0.29 -7.01
C PRO A 26 -46.59 -1.37 -7.08
N VAL A 27 -46.60 -2.26 -6.07
CA VAL A 27 -45.80 -3.48 -6.04
C VAL A 27 -46.37 -4.38 -7.15
N GLY A 28 -45.81 -4.26 -8.35
CA GLY A 28 -45.93 -5.35 -9.33
C GLY A 28 -45.26 -6.56 -8.71
N ASP A 29 -45.76 -7.75 -8.92
CA ASP A 29 -45.18 -9.00 -8.48
C ASP A 29 -43.69 -9.06 -8.87
N ILE A 30 -42.80 -8.63 -7.96
CA ILE A 30 -41.36 -8.68 -8.14
C ILE A 30 -40.96 -10.10 -7.77
N ASN A 31 -41.13 -10.96 -8.74
CA ASN A 31 -40.66 -12.32 -8.69
C ASN A 31 -39.20 -12.27 -9.06
N LEU A 32 -38.29 -12.50 -8.11
CA LEU A 32 -36.87 -12.76 -8.38
C LEU A 32 -36.80 -14.06 -9.18
N LYS A 33 -37.07 -14.00 -10.49
CA LYS A 33 -36.96 -15.17 -11.36
C LYS A 33 -35.51 -15.32 -11.75
N PRO A 34 -34.96 -16.55 -11.62
CA PRO A 34 -33.70 -16.89 -12.24
C PRO A 34 -33.73 -16.55 -13.74
N ALA A 35 -32.59 -16.24 -14.32
CA ALA A 35 -32.47 -16.09 -15.76
C ALA A 35 -32.97 -17.35 -16.47
N PRO A 36 -33.53 -17.21 -17.70
CA PRO A 36 -33.95 -18.41 -18.47
C PRO A 36 -32.87 -19.48 -18.52
N GLY A 37 -33.21 -20.71 -18.13
CA GLY A 37 -32.24 -21.84 -18.07
C GLY A 37 -31.44 -21.95 -16.81
N SER A 38 -31.53 -21.00 -15.84
CA SER A 38 -30.90 -21.11 -14.51
C SER A 38 -31.81 -21.93 -13.57
N VAL A 39 -31.17 -22.68 -12.69
CA VAL A 39 -31.84 -23.44 -11.62
C VAL A 39 -31.53 -22.76 -10.31
N GLU A 40 -32.46 -22.72 -9.36
CA GLU A 40 -32.19 -22.27 -8.03
C GLU A 40 -31.06 -23.08 -7.40
N MET A 41 -30.11 -22.41 -6.71
CA MET A 41 -28.95 -23.09 -6.12
C MET A 41 -29.35 -24.11 -5.07
N THR A 42 -30.45 -23.84 -4.38
CA THR A 42 -30.86 -24.58 -3.21
C THR A 42 -32.38 -24.51 -3.02
N ASP A 43 -32.99 -25.62 -2.71
CA ASP A 43 -34.35 -25.67 -2.24
C ASP A 43 -34.43 -25.38 -0.76
N LEU A 44 -35.56 -24.83 -0.29
CA LEU A 44 -35.81 -24.63 1.14
C LEU A 44 -36.14 -25.98 1.79
N ASN A 45 -35.11 -26.68 2.21
CA ASN A 45 -35.20 -28.01 2.80
C ASN A 45 -34.17 -28.20 3.94
N GLU A 46 -34.12 -29.40 4.52
CA GLU A 46 -33.20 -29.76 5.60
C GLU A 46 -31.73 -29.40 5.31
N SER A 47 -31.29 -29.50 4.07
CA SER A 47 -29.89 -29.25 3.70
C SER A 47 -29.45 -27.80 3.97
N VAL A 48 -30.34 -26.82 3.78
CA VAL A 48 -30.08 -25.41 4.10
C VAL A 48 -29.89 -25.22 5.59
N PHE A 49 -30.79 -25.80 6.39
CA PHE A 49 -30.79 -25.61 7.84
C PHE A 49 -29.72 -26.45 8.55
N SER A 50 -29.21 -27.51 7.90
CA SER A 50 -28.10 -28.32 8.44
C SER A 50 -26.77 -27.58 8.53
N ILE A 51 -26.57 -26.47 7.77
CA ILE A 51 -25.38 -25.62 7.89
C ILE A 51 -25.49 -24.60 9.03
N LEU A 52 -26.67 -24.44 9.64
CA LEU A 52 -26.94 -23.50 10.72
C LEU A 52 -26.83 -24.16 12.11
N ASN A 53 -26.19 -23.47 13.04
CA ASN A 53 -26.27 -23.80 14.46
C ASN A 53 -27.62 -23.28 15.01
N LEU A 54 -28.64 -24.11 14.97
CA LEU A 54 -30.00 -23.76 15.39
C LEU A 54 -30.10 -23.45 16.90
N ASP A 55 -29.05 -23.74 17.69
CA ASP A 55 -28.95 -23.33 19.08
C ASP A 55 -28.33 -21.94 19.28
N TYR A 56 -27.96 -21.26 18.16
CA TYR A 56 -27.46 -19.91 18.23
C TYR A 56 -28.51 -18.94 18.78
N PRO A 57 -28.14 -17.98 19.66
CA PRO A 57 -29.10 -17.04 20.24
C PRO A 57 -29.93 -16.29 19.20
N GLY A 58 -31.25 -16.36 19.32
CA GLY A 58 -32.21 -15.73 18.40
C GLY A 58 -32.79 -16.66 17.34
N LEU A 59 -32.27 -17.89 17.17
CA LEU A 59 -32.79 -18.85 16.21
C LEU A 59 -33.82 -19.85 16.77
N GLY A 60 -34.37 -19.63 17.99
CA GLY A 60 -35.29 -20.57 18.64
C GLY A 60 -36.58 -20.84 17.86
N GLU A 61 -37.13 -19.83 17.20
CA GLU A 61 -38.31 -19.98 16.34
C GLU A 61 -37.97 -20.76 15.05
N VAL A 62 -36.84 -20.42 14.42
CA VAL A 62 -36.32 -21.16 13.25
C VAL A 62 -36.15 -22.63 13.61
N LYS A 63 -35.53 -22.92 14.75
CA LYS A 63 -35.34 -24.28 15.27
C LYS A 63 -36.66 -25.03 15.41
N SER A 64 -37.65 -24.38 16.02
CA SER A 64 -38.96 -25.01 16.21
C SER A 64 -39.66 -25.39 14.89
N PHE A 65 -39.57 -24.55 13.88
CA PHE A 65 -40.10 -24.86 12.56
C PHE A 65 -39.31 -26.00 11.87
N CYS A 66 -37.98 -25.99 12.01
CA CYS A 66 -37.15 -27.08 11.46
C CYS A 66 -37.46 -28.42 12.11
N GLU A 67 -37.66 -28.48 13.45
CA GLU A 67 -38.04 -29.69 14.18
C GLU A 67 -39.44 -30.21 13.76
N ALA A 68 -40.29 -29.30 13.30
CA ALA A 68 -41.60 -29.64 12.74
C ALA A 68 -41.57 -30.02 11.26
N GLY A 69 -40.42 -29.90 10.59
CA GLY A 69 -40.28 -30.12 9.14
C GLY A 69 -40.90 -29.00 8.29
N ASP A 70 -41.23 -27.86 8.88
CA ASP A 70 -41.82 -26.68 8.23
C ASP A 70 -40.72 -25.70 7.78
N TYR A 71 -39.97 -26.08 6.76
CA TYR A 71 -38.85 -25.29 6.25
C TYR A 71 -39.28 -23.98 5.58
N ALA A 72 -40.52 -23.88 5.12
CA ALA A 72 -41.06 -22.65 4.56
C ALA A 72 -41.16 -21.56 5.64
N ASN A 73 -41.80 -21.84 6.78
CA ASN A 73 -41.90 -20.91 7.88
C ASN A 73 -40.53 -20.70 8.58
N ALA A 74 -39.69 -21.75 8.68
CA ALA A 74 -38.33 -21.63 9.15
C ALA A 74 -37.53 -20.58 8.35
N SER A 75 -37.66 -20.55 7.01
CA SER A 75 -36.94 -19.62 6.14
C SER A 75 -37.43 -18.18 6.27
N VAL A 76 -38.75 -17.98 6.52
CA VAL A 76 -39.32 -16.64 6.80
C VAL A 76 -38.80 -16.11 8.13
N SER A 77 -38.87 -16.91 9.21
CA SER A 77 -38.32 -16.56 10.52
C SER A 77 -36.82 -16.30 10.47
N LEU A 78 -36.08 -17.06 9.64
CA LEU A 78 -34.65 -16.85 9.44
C LEU A 78 -34.37 -15.51 8.79
N LEU A 79 -35.13 -15.11 7.77
CA LEU A 79 -34.98 -13.81 7.13
C LEU A 79 -35.29 -12.64 8.09
N ASP A 80 -36.34 -12.79 8.91
CA ASP A 80 -36.71 -11.77 9.91
C ASP A 80 -35.63 -11.65 11.00
N TYR A 81 -35.05 -12.77 11.45
CA TYR A 81 -33.89 -12.76 12.32
C TYR A 81 -32.70 -12.03 11.68
N TRP A 82 -32.38 -12.35 10.40
CA TRP A 82 -31.26 -11.73 9.70
C TRP A 82 -31.39 -10.22 9.53
N ARG A 83 -32.62 -9.71 9.39
CA ARG A 83 -32.94 -8.28 9.32
C ARG A 83 -32.73 -7.53 10.62
N THR A 84 -32.71 -8.23 11.75
CA THR A 84 -32.70 -7.62 13.09
C THR A 84 -31.48 -8.00 13.92
N ARG A 85 -30.64 -8.93 13.47
CA ARG A 85 -29.48 -9.40 14.21
C ARG A 85 -28.43 -8.30 14.38
N ALA A 86 -27.63 -8.38 15.47
CA ALA A 86 -26.60 -7.41 15.82
C ALA A 86 -25.20 -7.86 15.32
N VAL A 87 -25.07 -8.10 14.03
CA VAL A 87 -23.79 -8.40 13.36
C VAL A 87 -23.58 -7.38 12.25
N TYR A 88 -22.43 -6.72 12.26
CA TYR A 88 -22.15 -5.57 11.42
C TYR A 88 -20.91 -5.77 10.56
N ASN A 89 -21.00 -5.38 9.28
CA ASN A 89 -19.86 -5.28 8.38
C ASN A 89 -19.42 -3.80 8.32
N PRO A 90 -18.25 -3.42 8.87
CA PRO A 90 -17.79 -2.03 8.90
C PRO A 90 -17.33 -1.49 7.54
N GLU A 91 -17.17 -2.34 6.54
CA GLU A 91 -16.82 -1.93 5.17
C GLU A 91 -18.04 -1.43 4.37
N VAL A 92 -19.25 -1.60 4.94
CA VAL A 92 -20.52 -1.24 4.27
C VAL A 92 -21.22 -0.10 5.02
N ASP A 93 -21.34 1.05 4.37
CA ASP A 93 -22.11 2.19 4.90
C ASP A 93 -23.56 2.14 4.38
N ILE A 94 -24.43 1.55 5.19
CA ILE A 94 -25.87 1.46 4.89
C ILE A 94 -26.63 2.73 5.32
N LEU A 95 -26.03 3.57 6.17
CA LEU A 95 -26.67 4.77 6.70
C LEU A 95 -26.52 5.98 5.76
N SER A 96 -25.40 6.05 5.05
CA SER A 96 -25.09 7.10 4.10
C SER A 96 -24.53 6.51 2.81
N PRO A 97 -25.30 5.64 2.12
CA PRO A 97 -24.80 4.96 0.94
C PRO A 97 -24.46 5.97 -0.15
N SER A 98 -23.38 5.72 -0.87
CA SER A 98 -22.96 6.53 -2.00
C SER A 98 -22.55 5.64 -3.18
N VAL A 99 -22.76 6.14 -4.38
CA VAL A 99 -22.35 5.50 -5.63
C VAL A 99 -21.70 6.54 -6.53
N SER A 100 -20.51 6.26 -7.02
CA SER A 100 -19.86 7.13 -8.01
C SER A 100 -20.46 6.93 -9.39
N ALA A 101 -20.25 7.90 -10.30
CA ALA A 101 -20.72 7.77 -11.68
C ALA A 101 -20.14 6.53 -12.39
N GLY A 102 -18.88 6.17 -12.09
CA GLY A 102 -18.25 4.94 -12.61
C GLY A 102 -18.90 3.67 -12.08
N GLU A 103 -19.17 3.59 -10.77
CA GLU A 103 -19.88 2.46 -10.17
C GLU A 103 -21.33 2.35 -10.69
N LEU A 104 -22.01 3.48 -10.88
CA LEU A 104 -23.36 3.49 -11.46
C LEU A 104 -23.33 2.95 -12.90
N ASN A 105 -22.37 3.36 -13.70
CA ASN A 105 -22.19 2.83 -15.06
C ASN A 105 -21.92 1.30 -15.03
N ILE A 106 -21.08 0.80 -14.10
CA ILE A 106 -20.84 -0.65 -13.94
C ILE A 106 -22.17 -1.35 -13.59
N ALA A 107 -22.95 -0.78 -12.68
CA ALA A 107 -24.22 -1.34 -12.27
C ALA A 107 -25.25 -1.41 -13.43
N ASP A 108 -25.38 -0.33 -14.20
CA ASP A 108 -26.29 -0.24 -15.34
C ASP A 108 -25.92 -1.23 -16.45
N GLN A 109 -24.65 -1.33 -16.79
CA GLN A 109 -24.15 -2.27 -17.81
C GLN A 109 -24.41 -3.73 -17.44
N ALA A 110 -24.31 -4.07 -16.14
CA ALA A 110 -24.49 -5.42 -15.62
C ALA A 110 -25.97 -5.80 -15.39
N THR A 111 -26.90 -5.22 -16.16
CA THR A 111 -28.34 -5.56 -16.15
C THR A 111 -28.76 -6.15 -17.48
N GLU A 112 -30.01 -6.64 -17.55
CA GLU A 112 -30.60 -7.09 -18.81
C GLU A 112 -30.72 -5.92 -19.82
N GLU A 113 -31.14 -4.74 -19.34
CA GLU A 113 -31.19 -3.51 -20.15
C GLU A 113 -29.80 -3.08 -20.64
N GLY A 114 -28.77 -3.29 -19.83
CA GLY A 114 -27.35 -3.07 -20.16
C GLY A 114 -26.73 -4.21 -20.96
N GLU A 115 -27.54 -5.20 -21.40
CA GLU A 115 -27.11 -6.34 -22.22
C GLU A 115 -26.09 -7.25 -21.55
N TRP A 116 -26.16 -7.40 -20.21
CA TRP A 116 -25.26 -8.21 -19.42
C TRP A 116 -23.78 -7.95 -19.75
N ARG A 117 -23.42 -6.68 -19.75
CA ARG A 117 -22.04 -6.24 -19.98
C ARG A 117 -21.32 -6.10 -18.65
N PHE A 118 -20.38 -6.99 -18.43
CA PHE A 118 -19.60 -6.98 -17.19
C PHE A 118 -18.23 -6.35 -17.41
N LYS A 119 -17.81 -5.54 -16.41
CA LYS A 119 -16.45 -5.04 -16.35
C LYS A 119 -15.52 -6.16 -15.96
N VAL A 120 -14.50 -6.40 -16.78
CA VAL A 120 -13.41 -7.36 -16.50
C VAL A 120 -12.09 -6.65 -16.75
N ALA A 121 -11.21 -6.64 -15.75
CA ALA A 121 -9.87 -6.09 -15.89
C ALA A 121 -9.04 -6.95 -16.86
N VAL A 122 -8.27 -6.29 -17.73
CA VAL A 122 -7.34 -6.93 -18.67
C VAL A 122 -6.03 -6.17 -18.61
N TYR A 123 -4.94 -6.88 -18.40
CA TYR A 123 -3.58 -6.35 -18.49
C TYR A 123 -3.01 -6.74 -19.84
N THR A 124 -2.88 -5.78 -20.76
CA THR A 124 -2.25 -6.01 -22.07
C THR A 124 -0.75 -5.78 -21.98
N GLU A 125 0.03 -6.33 -22.94
CA GLU A 125 1.49 -6.14 -23.02
C GLU A 125 1.91 -4.67 -23.17
N GLU A 126 0.97 -3.78 -23.50
CA GLU A 126 1.18 -2.32 -23.62
C GLU A 126 1.03 -1.56 -22.28
N GLY A 127 1.04 -2.26 -21.16
CA GLY A 127 0.86 -1.73 -19.81
C GLY A 127 -0.56 -1.85 -19.27
N GLU A 128 -0.72 -1.66 -17.94
CA GLU A 128 -2.04 -1.54 -17.37
C GLU A 128 -2.81 -0.46 -18.13
N SER A 129 -3.98 -0.79 -18.66
CA SER A 129 -4.87 0.22 -19.21
C SER A 129 -5.44 1.09 -18.07
N GLY A 130 -4.54 1.74 -17.35
CA GLY A 130 -4.83 2.64 -16.23
C GLY A 130 -5.32 4.01 -16.68
N SER A 131 -5.41 4.26 -17.96
CA SER A 131 -5.99 5.47 -18.51
C SER A 131 -7.42 5.25 -18.98
N GLY A 132 -8.35 5.17 -18.03
CA GLY A 132 -9.65 5.80 -18.17
C GLY A 132 -10.70 5.19 -19.09
N THR A 133 -10.48 4.12 -19.82
CA THR A 133 -11.55 3.41 -20.53
C THR A 133 -11.82 2.07 -19.86
N GLU A 134 -12.80 2.05 -18.99
CA GLU A 134 -13.35 0.81 -18.44
C GLU A 134 -13.80 -0.08 -19.59
N LYS A 135 -13.23 -1.28 -19.71
CA LYS A 135 -13.63 -2.24 -20.74
C LYS A 135 -14.77 -3.10 -20.22
N PHE A 136 -15.88 -3.06 -20.92
CA PHE A 136 -17.06 -3.90 -20.68
C PHE A 136 -17.18 -4.96 -21.77
N TRP A 137 -17.50 -6.17 -21.36
CA TRP A 137 -17.64 -7.31 -22.26
C TRP A 137 -19.06 -7.87 -22.15
N SER A 138 -19.74 -8.05 -23.29
CA SER A 138 -21.08 -8.65 -23.30
C SER A 138 -21.00 -10.15 -23.11
N PHE A 139 -21.77 -10.65 -22.17
CA PHE A 139 -21.98 -12.07 -21.91
C PHE A 139 -23.42 -12.51 -22.31
N LYS A 140 -24.17 -11.65 -23.00
CA LYS A 140 -25.52 -11.94 -23.44
C LYS A 140 -25.53 -13.02 -24.51
N ALA A 141 -26.28 -14.11 -24.30
CA ALA A 141 -26.55 -15.15 -25.29
C ALA A 141 -27.67 -14.70 -26.23
N GLU A 142 -27.90 -15.45 -27.31
CA GLU A 142 -28.96 -15.19 -28.31
C GLU A 142 -30.36 -15.26 -27.73
N ASP A 143 -30.59 -16.11 -26.72
CA ASP A 143 -31.86 -16.24 -26.00
C ASP A 143 -32.07 -15.18 -24.88
N GLY A 144 -31.13 -14.26 -24.73
CA GLY A 144 -31.15 -13.23 -23.69
C GLY A 144 -30.56 -13.66 -22.34
N SER A 145 -30.18 -14.94 -22.17
CA SER A 145 -29.51 -15.43 -20.97
C SER A 145 -28.05 -14.95 -20.87
N ILE A 146 -27.36 -15.27 -19.76
CA ILE A 146 -25.95 -14.95 -19.57
C ILE A 146 -25.11 -16.16 -19.92
N ASN A 147 -24.22 -16.02 -20.91
CA ASN A 147 -23.23 -17.03 -21.27
C ASN A 147 -21.88 -16.77 -20.59
N TRP A 148 -21.67 -17.36 -19.44
CA TRP A 148 -20.45 -17.22 -18.67
C TRP A 148 -19.20 -17.85 -19.32
N SER A 149 -19.38 -18.69 -20.33
CA SER A 149 -18.28 -19.28 -21.12
C SER A 149 -17.72 -18.30 -22.17
N THR A 150 -18.34 -17.15 -22.35
CA THR A 150 -17.90 -16.15 -23.32
C THR A 150 -16.46 -15.73 -23.04
N VAL A 151 -15.63 -15.79 -24.08
CA VAL A 151 -14.29 -15.22 -24.13
C VAL A 151 -14.21 -14.35 -25.39
N PRO A 152 -13.95 -13.06 -25.26
CA PRO A 152 -13.82 -12.17 -26.42
C PRO A 152 -12.67 -12.59 -27.33
N SER A 153 -12.83 -12.35 -28.62
CA SER A 153 -11.80 -12.66 -29.62
C SER A 153 -10.48 -11.93 -29.30
N GLY A 154 -9.40 -12.70 -29.29
CA GLY A 154 -8.05 -12.21 -28.95
C GLY A 154 -7.69 -12.34 -27.46
N LEU A 155 -8.63 -12.79 -26.59
CA LEU A 155 -8.38 -13.00 -25.16
C LEU A 155 -8.42 -14.48 -24.75
N GLU A 156 -8.39 -15.42 -25.70
CA GLU A 156 -8.52 -16.85 -25.46
C GLU A 156 -7.38 -17.42 -24.60
N ASN A 157 -6.21 -16.78 -24.66
CA ASN A 157 -5.02 -17.18 -23.89
C ASN A 157 -4.62 -16.12 -22.85
N GLU A 158 -5.45 -15.09 -22.64
CA GLU A 158 -5.16 -14.00 -21.71
C GLU A 158 -5.56 -14.44 -20.29
N LYS A 159 -4.54 -14.80 -19.48
CA LYS A 159 -4.72 -15.39 -18.14
C LYS A 159 -5.46 -14.46 -17.18
N GLU A 160 -5.19 -13.16 -17.25
CA GLU A 160 -5.85 -12.19 -16.38
C GLU A 160 -7.34 -12.09 -16.70
N PHE A 161 -7.73 -12.00 -17.99
CA PHE A 161 -9.14 -12.01 -18.37
C PHE A 161 -9.84 -13.27 -17.85
N LEU A 162 -9.23 -14.44 -18.09
CA LEU A 162 -9.78 -15.74 -17.68
C LEU A 162 -9.93 -15.87 -16.16
N SER A 163 -9.08 -15.20 -15.39
CA SER A 163 -9.17 -15.13 -13.92
C SER A 163 -10.13 -14.04 -13.44
N GLN A 164 -9.99 -12.82 -13.95
CA GLN A 164 -10.71 -11.63 -13.47
C GLN A 164 -12.23 -11.73 -13.70
N LYS A 165 -12.70 -12.35 -14.79
CA LYS A 165 -14.13 -12.54 -15.06
C LYS A 165 -14.85 -13.34 -13.97
N HIS A 166 -14.11 -14.19 -13.23
CA HIS A 166 -14.63 -15.00 -12.14
C HIS A 166 -14.64 -14.29 -10.76
N ARG A 167 -14.18 -13.03 -10.67
CA ARG A 167 -14.22 -12.25 -9.42
C ARG A 167 -15.54 -11.51 -9.21
N LEU A 168 -16.38 -11.39 -10.23
CA LEU A 168 -17.72 -10.77 -10.21
C LEU A 168 -17.74 -9.35 -9.61
N GLN A 169 -16.76 -8.51 -9.94
CA GLN A 169 -16.54 -7.17 -9.37
C GLN A 169 -17.67 -6.15 -9.62
N TRP A 170 -18.70 -6.54 -10.34
CA TRP A 170 -19.91 -5.76 -10.61
C TRP A 170 -20.94 -5.82 -9.46
N MET A 171 -20.86 -6.81 -8.57
CA MET A 171 -21.86 -7.05 -7.52
C MET A 171 -21.98 -5.88 -6.54
N VAL A 172 -20.84 -5.40 -6.00
CA VAL A 172 -20.84 -4.27 -5.05
C VAL A 172 -21.33 -2.96 -5.68
N PRO A 173 -20.90 -2.55 -6.89
CA PRO A 173 -21.51 -1.43 -7.62
C PRO A 173 -23.02 -1.52 -7.77
N GLN A 174 -23.58 -2.70 -8.09
CA GLN A 174 -25.05 -2.87 -8.18
C GLN A 174 -25.72 -2.68 -6.83
N ALA A 175 -25.15 -3.22 -5.75
CA ALA A 175 -25.71 -3.08 -4.42
C ALA A 175 -25.70 -1.61 -3.95
N LYS A 176 -24.63 -0.87 -4.23
CA LYS A 176 -24.57 0.57 -3.98
C LYS A 176 -25.57 1.37 -4.82
N ALA A 177 -25.69 1.04 -6.11
CA ALA A 177 -26.68 1.67 -6.98
C ALA A 177 -28.11 1.46 -6.42
N TYR A 178 -28.48 0.23 -6.04
CA TYR A 178 -29.73 -0.03 -5.36
C TYR A 178 -29.89 0.77 -4.06
N ALA A 179 -28.86 0.80 -3.23
CA ALA A 179 -28.91 1.49 -1.94
C ALA A 179 -29.19 2.99 -2.08
N VAL A 180 -28.70 3.62 -3.15
CA VAL A 180 -28.88 5.06 -3.43
C VAL A 180 -30.18 5.32 -4.20
N THR A 181 -30.46 4.57 -5.27
CA THR A 181 -31.58 4.84 -6.18
C THR A 181 -32.89 4.17 -5.77
N LYS A 182 -32.80 3.07 -5.01
CA LYS A 182 -33.92 2.17 -4.67
C LYS A 182 -34.54 1.46 -5.88
N GLU A 183 -33.88 1.47 -7.04
CA GLU A 183 -34.38 0.82 -8.23
C GLU A 183 -34.20 -0.70 -8.15
N PHE A 184 -35.29 -1.45 -8.20
CA PHE A 184 -35.27 -2.91 -8.09
C PHE A 184 -34.53 -3.62 -9.24
N LYS A 185 -34.33 -2.94 -10.37
CA LYS A 185 -33.57 -3.50 -11.49
C LYS A 185 -32.20 -4.02 -11.04
N TYR A 186 -31.52 -3.32 -10.09
CA TYR A 186 -30.18 -3.71 -9.64
C TYR A 186 -30.17 -4.98 -8.79
N ILE A 187 -31.09 -5.09 -7.81
CA ILE A 187 -31.15 -6.31 -6.99
C ILE A 187 -31.61 -7.52 -7.82
N ASN A 188 -32.56 -7.31 -8.75
CA ASN A 188 -33.03 -8.37 -9.64
C ASN A 188 -31.91 -8.84 -10.58
N ALA A 189 -31.20 -7.90 -11.21
CA ALA A 189 -30.06 -8.23 -12.06
C ALA A 189 -28.94 -8.94 -11.28
N TRP A 190 -28.62 -8.45 -10.07
CA TRP A 190 -27.65 -9.11 -9.21
C TRP A 190 -28.04 -10.58 -8.95
N TYR A 191 -29.26 -10.80 -8.49
CA TYR A 191 -29.70 -12.15 -8.14
C TYR A 191 -29.72 -13.07 -9.36
N THR A 192 -30.24 -12.59 -10.49
CA THR A 192 -30.27 -13.33 -11.76
C THR A 192 -28.86 -13.72 -12.21
N ALA A 193 -27.95 -12.75 -12.28
CA ALA A 193 -26.57 -13.01 -12.73
C ALA A 193 -25.82 -13.91 -11.76
N TRP A 194 -25.99 -13.72 -10.45
CA TRP A 194 -25.31 -14.50 -9.43
C TRP A 194 -25.79 -15.95 -9.39
N ILE A 195 -27.09 -16.21 -9.47
CA ILE A 195 -27.64 -17.58 -9.57
C ILE A 195 -27.20 -18.26 -10.88
N SER A 196 -27.27 -17.54 -12.00
CA SER A 196 -26.80 -18.03 -13.30
C SER A 196 -25.31 -18.40 -13.24
N TYR A 197 -24.49 -17.59 -12.60
CA TYR A 197 -23.05 -17.87 -12.41
C TYR A 197 -22.83 -19.16 -11.61
N ASN A 198 -23.48 -19.28 -10.44
CA ASN A 198 -23.29 -20.46 -9.58
C ASN A 198 -23.88 -21.74 -10.20
N THR A 199 -24.84 -21.61 -11.08
CA THR A 199 -25.36 -22.75 -11.90
C THR A 199 -24.32 -23.18 -12.93
N ALA A 200 -23.66 -22.23 -13.60
CA ALA A 200 -22.63 -22.52 -14.59
C ALA A 200 -21.33 -23.07 -13.94
N PHE A 201 -21.01 -22.60 -12.73
CA PHE A 201 -19.80 -22.96 -11.98
C PHE A 201 -20.13 -23.37 -10.56
N PRO A 202 -20.74 -24.57 -10.37
CA PRO A 202 -21.09 -25.03 -9.03
C PRO A 202 -19.87 -25.22 -8.14
N ALA A 203 -20.04 -25.04 -6.85
CA ALA A 203 -18.95 -25.21 -5.89
C ALA A 203 -18.42 -26.66 -5.90
N PRO A 204 -17.09 -26.85 -5.92
CA PRO A 204 -16.50 -28.17 -5.90
C PRO A 204 -16.72 -28.86 -4.56
N THR A 205 -16.85 -30.17 -4.57
CA THR A 205 -16.98 -31.00 -3.36
C THR A 205 -15.63 -31.42 -2.76
N GLY A 206 -14.52 -30.89 -3.25
CA GLY A 206 -13.17 -31.23 -2.81
C GLY A 206 -12.11 -30.39 -3.50
N GLN A 207 -10.93 -30.96 -3.69
CA GLN A 207 -9.85 -30.29 -4.39
C GLN A 207 -10.17 -30.09 -5.88
N THR A 208 -9.77 -28.94 -6.41
CA THR A 208 -9.95 -28.55 -7.81
C THR A 208 -8.81 -27.65 -8.28
N ASP A 209 -8.53 -27.71 -9.59
CA ASP A 209 -7.65 -26.78 -10.31
C ASP A 209 -8.44 -25.83 -11.24
N ALA A 210 -9.76 -25.89 -11.19
CA ALA A 210 -10.63 -25.04 -11.98
C ALA A 210 -10.38 -23.55 -11.67
N VAL A 211 -10.16 -22.75 -12.71
CA VAL A 211 -9.76 -21.34 -12.57
C VAL A 211 -10.76 -20.51 -11.76
N GLU A 212 -12.05 -20.80 -11.89
CA GLU A 212 -13.15 -20.15 -11.19
C GLU A 212 -13.17 -20.43 -9.69
N TRP A 213 -12.54 -21.52 -9.23
CA TRP A 213 -12.49 -21.94 -7.83
C TRP A 213 -11.08 -21.98 -7.24
N SER A 214 -10.09 -21.46 -7.95
CA SER A 214 -8.70 -21.39 -7.50
C SER A 214 -8.22 -19.94 -7.31
N GLY A 215 -7.10 -19.76 -6.65
CA GLY A 215 -6.44 -18.46 -6.47
C GLY A 215 -7.29 -17.44 -5.70
N LEU A 216 -7.35 -16.22 -6.22
CA LEU A 216 -8.09 -15.11 -5.62
C LEU A 216 -9.59 -15.14 -5.90
N GLN A 217 -10.02 -15.84 -6.93
CA GLN A 217 -11.37 -15.72 -7.46
C GLN A 217 -12.47 -16.03 -6.45
N PRO A 218 -12.45 -17.17 -5.74
CA PRO A 218 -13.47 -17.47 -4.74
C PRO A 218 -13.41 -16.53 -3.53
N ALA A 219 -12.23 -16.07 -3.11
CA ALA A 219 -12.09 -15.14 -2.02
C ALA A 219 -12.64 -13.74 -2.35
N CYS A 220 -12.39 -13.24 -3.57
CA CYS A 220 -12.97 -11.99 -4.05
C CYS A 220 -14.50 -12.06 -4.08
N ARG A 221 -15.08 -13.12 -4.67
CA ARG A 221 -16.53 -13.30 -4.70
C ARG A 221 -17.16 -13.38 -3.31
N LEU A 222 -16.50 -14.09 -2.38
CA LEU A 222 -16.96 -14.20 -0.99
C LEU A 222 -16.95 -12.83 -0.31
N ASN A 223 -15.87 -12.06 -0.45
CA ASN A 223 -15.79 -10.71 0.12
C ASN A 223 -16.88 -9.80 -0.46
N ASP A 224 -17.08 -9.83 -1.79
CA ASP A 224 -18.13 -9.02 -2.43
C ASP A 224 -19.53 -9.46 -1.97
N LEU A 225 -19.78 -10.76 -1.82
CA LEU A 225 -21.05 -11.26 -1.32
C LEU A 225 -21.35 -10.81 0.11
N MET A 226 -20.32 -10.80 0.99
CA MET A 226 -20.43 -10.27 2.35
C MET A 226 -20.69 -8.76 2.38
N ASN A 227 -20.19 -8.02 1.39
CA ASN A 227 -20.43 -6.57 1.26
C ASN A 227 -21.78 -6.24 0.63
N VAL A 228 -22.31 -7.10 -0.22
CA VAL A 228 -23.60 -6.91 -0.91
C VAL A 228 -24.79 -7.14 0.01
N LEU A 229 -24.73 -8.18 0.86
CA LEU A 229 -25.85 -8.60 1.71
C LEU A 229 -26.45 -7.47 2.57
N PRO A 230 -25.67 -6.62 3.27
CA PRO A 230 -26.22 -5.54 4.08
C PRO A 230 -27.04 -4.51 3.28
N TYR A 231 -26.74 -4.29 2.00
CA TYR A 231 -27.52 -3.37 1.15
C TYR A 231 -28.85 -3.97 0.72
N TYR A 232 -28.95 -5.28 0.51
CA TYR A 232 -30.12 -5.94 -0.05
C TYR A 232 -31.06 -6.55 0.98
N ILE A 233 -30.58 -6.94 2.15
CA ILE A 233 -31.34 -7.73 3.14
C ILE A 233 -32.68 -7.09 3.55
N HIS A 234 -32.76 -5.75 3.55
CA HIS A 234 -33.96 -5.00 3.89
C HIS A 234 -34.85 -4.69 2.68
N SER A 235 -34.45 -5.12 1.48
CA SER A 235 -35.30 -4.97 0.28
C SER A 235 -36.54 -5.87 0.37
N GLU A 236 -37.66 -5.36 -0.09
CA GLU A 236 -38.86 -6.19 -0.25
C GLU A 236 -38.70 -7.29 -1.30
N SER A 237 -37.80 -7.09 -2.26
CA SER A 237 -37.42 -8.10 -3.26
C SER A 237 -36.49 -9.18 -2.71
N PHE A 238 -35.91 -9.01 -1.52
CA PHE A 238 -34.99 -9.99 -0.94
C PHE A 238 -35.79 -11.08 -0.21
N THR A 239 -35.90 -12.25 -0.84
CA THR A 239 -36.74 -13.35 -0.39
C THR A 239 -36.01 -14.29 0.59
N PRO A 240 -36.76 -15.14 1.36
CA PRO A 240 -36.17 -16.24 2.13
C PRO A 240 -35.29 -17.15 1.29
N GLN A 241 -35.67 -17.43 0.03
CA GLN A 241 -34.88 -18.22 -0.91
C GLN A 241 -33.55 -17.54 -1.27
N ALA A 242 -33.57 -16.20 -1.46
CA ALA A 242 -32.36 -15.45 -1.74
C ALA A 242 -31.38 -15.53 -0.54
N LEU A 243 -31.87 -15.41 0.69
CA LEU A 243 -31.05 -15.60 1.89
C LEU A 243 -30.46 -17.00 1.97
N ALA A 244 -31.28 -18.04 1.76
CA ALA A 244 -30.81 -19.43 1.77
C ALA A 244 -29.66 -19.66 0.76
N ASN A 245 -29.83 -19.16 -0.45
CA ASN A 245 -28.78 -19.25 -1.48
C ASN A 245 -27.51 -18.48 -1.10
N VAL A 246 -27.62 -17.32 -0.46
CA VAL A 246 -26.46 -16.56 0.05
C VAL A 246 -25.72 -17.36 1.12
N LEU A 247 -26.44 -17.93 2.10
CA LEU A 247 -25.84 -18.69 3.19
C LEU A 247 -25.11 -19.94 2.70
N VAL A 248 -25.75 -20.70 1.81
CA VAL A 248 -25.14 -21.89 1.17
C VAL A 248 -23.90 -21.47 0.36
N SER A 249 -23.98 -20.35 -0.38
CA SER A 249 -22.85 -19.84 -1.14
C SER A 249 -21.69 -19.42 -0.24
N VAL A 250 -21.95 -18.68 0.84
CA VAL A 250 -20.92 -18.32 1.83
C VAL A 250 -20.24 -19.58 2.36
N TYR A 251 -21.05 -20.56 2.81
CA TYR A 251 -20.52 -21.83 3.35
C TYR A 251 -19.64 -22.54 2.32
N ASN A 252 -20.13 -22.69 1.10
CA ASN A 252 -19.43 -23.38 0.04
C ASN A 252 -18.15 -22.67 -0.41
N HIS A 253 -18.15 -21.33 -0.46
CA HIS A 253 -16.95 -20.55 -0.79
C HIS A 253 -15.87 -20.73 0.27
N VAL A 254 -16.22 -20.63 1.56
CA VAL A 254 -15.23 -20.82 2.65
C VAL A 254 -14.66 -22.24 2.60
N GLU A 255 -15.51 -23.27 2.50
CA GLU A 255 -15.05 -24.66 2.46
C GLU A 255 -14.21 -24.94 1.20
N SER A 256 -14.57 -24.36 0.05
CA SER A 256 -13.77 -24.47 -1.18
C SER A 256 -12.40 -23.82 -1.03
N ILE A 257 -12.31 -22.61 -0.46
CA ILE A 257 -11.02 -21.93 -0.23
C ILE A 257 -10.15 -22.76 0.73
N ARG A 258 -10.75 -23.31 1.80
CA ARG A 258 -10.04 -24.16 2.77
C ARG A 258 -9.52 -25.46 2.16
N ALA A 259 -10.28 -26.06 1.24
CA ALA A 259 -9.88 -27.27 0.52
C ALA A 259 -8.83 -27.01 -0.57
N ASN A 260 -8.78 -25.79 -1.11
CA ASN A 260 -7.95 -25.41 -2.24
C ASN A 260 -7.10 -24.16 -1.94
N PRO A 261 -6.25 -24.17 -0.91
CA PRO A 261 -5.39 -23.05 -0.62
C PRO A 261 -4.42 -22.81 -1.78
N PHE A 262 -4.33 -21.56 -2.24
CA PHE A 262 -3.50 -21.19 -3.37
C PHE A 262 -2.52 -20.09 -2.99
N GLY A 263 -1.29 -20.23 -3.40
CA GLY A 263 -0.21 -19.29 -3.12
C GLY A 263 0.93 -19.94 -2.35
N ILE A 264 2.02 -19.22 -2.20
CA ILE A 264 3.25 -19.67 -1.52
C ILE A 264 3.60 -18.66 -0.43
N GLY A 265 3.80 -19.17 0.78
CA GLY A 265 4.39 -18.42 1.89
C GLY A 265 3.60 -17.16 2.31
N ASP A 266 4.21 -16.02 2.19
CA ASP A 266 3.74 -14.69 2.62
C ASP A 266 3.21 -13.85 1.44
N SER A 267 2.25 -14.36 0.68
CA SER A 267 1.69 -13.65 -0.47
C SER A 267 0.36 -12.96 -0.16
N ASN A 268 0.09 -11.87 -0.88
CA ASN A 268 -1.21 -11.19 -0.85
C ASN A 268 -2.37 -12.12 -1.23
N ILE A 269 -2.13 -13.16 -2.02
CA ILE A 269 -3.14 -14.15 -2.42
C ILE A 269 -3.59 -14.96 -1.19
N ILE A 270 -2.64 -15.49 -0.42
CA ILE A 270 -2.95 -16.24 0.81
C ILE A 270 -3.64 -15.32 1.82
N LEU A 271 -3.13 -14.09 2.00
CA LEU A 271 -3.74 -13.13 2.92
C LEU A 271 -5.21 -12.88 2.57
N THR A 272 -5.54 -12.61 1.29
CA THR A 272 -6.92 -12.37 0.84
C THR A 272 -7.82 -13.57 1.10
N GLN A 273 -7.32 -14.80 0.88
CA GLN A 273 -8.05 -16.02 1.18
C GLN A 273 -8.34 -16.17 2.68
N GLN A 274 -7.33 -15.99 3.52
CA GLN A 274 -7.47 -16.08 4.97
C GLN A 274 -8.35 -14.96 5.55
N GLN A 275 -8.26 -13.77 5.00
CA GLN A 275 -9.13 -12.65 5.33
C GLN A 275 -10.60 -12.99 5.04
N ALA A 276 -10.90 -13.55 3.88
CA ALA A 276 -12.26 -13.94 3.54
C ALA A 276 -12.82 -15.00 4.51
N ILE A 277 -11.99 -15.99 4.90
CA ILE A 277 -12.38 -17.03 5.86
C ILE A 277 -12.67 -16.44 7.25
N VAL A 278 -11.74 -15.66 7.82
CA VAL A 278 -11.94 -15.08 9.16
C VAL A 278 -13.10 -14.09 9.19
N THR A 279 -13.26 -13.29 8.14
CA THR A 279 -14.37 -12.34 8.02
C THR A 279 -15.71 -13.06 7.97
N ALA A 280 -15.82 -14.16 7.19
CA ALA A 280 -17.02 -15.00 7.18
C ALA A 280 -17.31 -15.59 8.57
N GLY A 281 -16.29 -16.06 9.31
CA GLY A 281 -16.42 -16.54 10.68
C GLY A 281 -16.90 -15.49 11.69
N ILE A 282 -16.64 -14.19 11.41
CA ILE A 282 -17.15 -13.08 12.22
C ILE A 282 -18.58 -12.71 11.81
N LEU A 283 -18.84 -12.59 10.50
CA LEU A 283 -20.09 -12.04 9.97
C LEU A 283 -21.24 -13.06 9.91
N PHE A 284 -20.94 -14.36 9.98
CA PHE A 284 -21.92 -15.43 9.93
C PHE A 284 -21.78 -16.39 11.13
N PRO A 285 -21.85 -15.89 12.38
CA PRO A 285 -21.61 -16.70 13.56
C PRO A 285 -22.67 -17.79 13.77
N GLU A 286 -23.78 -17.72 13.04
CA GLU A 286 -24.87 -18.69 13.05
C GLU A 286 -24.53 -19.97 12.27
N LEU A 287 -23.52 -19.94 11.40
CA LEU A 287 -23.11 -21.13 10.65
C LEU A 287 -22.36 -22.12 11.55
N THR A 288 -22.61 -23.41 11.36
CA THR A 288 -22.04 -24.48 12.21
C THR A 288 -20.52 -24.48 12.30
N LYS A 289 -19.85 -24.04 11.23
CA LYS A 289 -18.38 -23.97 11.16
C LYS A 289 -17.80 -22.57 11.43
N ALA A 290 -18.61 -21.57 11.74
CA ALA A 290 -18.15 -20.19 11.91
C ALA A 290 -17.04 -20.04 12.96
N GLY A 291 -17.13 -20.77 14.08
CA GLY A 291 -16.09 -20.77 15.11
C GLY A 291 -14.77 -21.38 14.64
N GLU A 292 -14.83 -22.44 13.85
CA GLU A 292 -13.66 -23.06 13.21
C GLU A 292 -13.00 -22.09 12.22
N TRP A 293 -13.79 -21.49 11.32
CA TRP A 293 -13.32 -20.49 10.35
C TRP A 293 -12.64 -19.30 11.02
N PHE A 294 -13.26 -18.79 12.10
CA PHE A 294 -12.67 -17.69 12.85
C PHE A 294 -11.34 -18.09 13.49
N SER A 295 -11.29 -19.23 14.17
CA SER A 295 -10.09 -19.70 14.86
C SER A 295 -8.94 -19.99 13.90
N GLU A 296 -9.20 -20.75 12.82
CA GLU A 296 -8.17 -21.06 11.81
C GLU A 296 -7.76 -19.82 11.03
N GLY A 297 -8.74 -19.02 10.57
CA GLY A 297 -8.47 -17.81 9.80
C GLY A 297 -7.69 -16.76 10.60
N SER A 298 -8.03 -16.55 11.88
CA SER A 298 -7.31 -15.58 12.72
C SER A 298 -5.87 -16.02 13.01
N ALA A 299 -5.64 -17.32 13.24
CA ALA A 299 -4.29 -17.85 13.41
C ALA A 299 -3.45 -17.72 12.12
N ALA A 300 -4.06 -18.01 10.97
CA ALA A 300 -3.39 -17.88 9.68
C ALA A 300 -3.08 -16.40 9.34
N VAL A 301 -4.01 -15.49 9.62
CA VAL A 301 -3.80 -14.04 9.42
C VAL A 301 -2.74 -13.49 10.36
N ALA A 302 -2.69 -13.92 11.63
CA ALA A 302 -1.63 -13.55 12.55
C ALA A 302 -0.27 -14.02 12.07
N LYS A 303 -0.20 -15.25 11.54
CA LYS A 303 1.03 -15.75 10.90
C LYS A 303 1.44 -14.87 9.72
N GLN A 304 0.52 -14.52 8.83
CA GLN A 304 0.80 -13.64 7.70
C GLN A 304 1.28 -12.25 8.15
N LEU A 305 0.71 -11.70 9.22
CA LEU A 305 1.15 -10.45 9.80
C LEU A 305 2.61 -10.53 10.25
N ASN A 306 2.99 -11.57 10.96
CA ASN A 306 4.35 -11.79 11.42
C ASN A 306 5.34 -12.13 10.30
N ASP A 307 4.88 -12.80 9.24
CA ASP A 307 5.73 -13.15 8.08
C ASP A 307 5.94 -11.95 7.14
N GLN A 308 4.97 -11.03 7.07
CA GLN A 308 5.01 -9.89 6.15
C GLN A 308 5.56 -8.61 6.77
N PHE A 309 5.54 -8.46 8.09
CA PHE A 309 6.05 -7.28 8.76
C PHE A 309 7.26 -7.60 9.63
N ASN A 310 8.30 -6.81 9.46
CA ASN A 310 9.49 -6.89 10.29
C ASN A 310 9.18 -6.44 11.74
N GLU A 311 10.05 -6.74 12.68
CA GLU A 311 9.87 -6.43 14.11
C GLU A 311 9.63 -4.94 14.39
N ASP A 312 10.13 -4.05 13.53
CA ASP A 312 9.94 -2.60 13.61
C ASP A 312 8.67 -2.11 12.90
N GLY A 313 7.85 -3.02 12.33
CA GLY A 313 6.56 -2.75 11.74
C GLY A 313 6.58 -2.36 10.27
N VAL A 314 7.70 -2.44 9.58
CA VAL A 314 7.78 -2.17 8.14
C VAL A 314 7.52 -3.47 7.36
N HIS A 315 6.72 -3.37 6.28
CA HIS A 315 6.47 -4.50 5.39
C HIS A 315 7.77 -5.01 4.74
N ASN A 316 7.95 -6.33 4.68
CA ASN A 316 9.19 -6.97 4.26
C ASN A 316 9.55 -6.84 2.77
N GLU A 317 8.67 -6.25 1.96
CA GLU A 317 8.99 -5.83 0.59
C GLU A 317 9.60 -4.44 0.51
N PHE A 318 9.66 -3.72 1.65
CA PHE A 318 10.28 -2.40 1.80
C PHE A 318 9.66 -1.31 0.89
N ASP A 319 8.47 -1.54 0.36
CA ASP A 319 7.74 -0.63 -0.51
C ASP A 319 6.59 0.05 0.24
N ILE A 320 6.47 1.38 0.10
CA ILE A 320 5.48 2.16 0.86
C ILE A 320 4.05 1.88 0.37
N SER A 321 3.85 1.66 -0.93
CA SER A 321 2.52 1.38 -1.49
C SER A 321 2.04 -0.02 -1.12
N TYR A 322 2.91 -1.01 -1.17
CA TYR A 322 2.60 -2.37 -0.72
C TYR A 322 2.38 -2.43 0.79
N HIS A 323 3.17 -1.69 1.57
CA HIS A 323 2.97 -1.55 3.01
C HIS A 323 1.56 -1.01 3.32
N LEU A 324 1.13 0.08 2.65
CA LEU A 324 -0.22 0.65 2.84
C LEU A 324 -1.33 -0.34 2.48
N GLY A 325 -1.15 -1.10 1.41
CA GLY A 325 -2.08 -2.15 0.98
C GLY A 325 -2.22 -3.24 2.03
N ALA A 326 -1.09 -3.81 2.46
CA ALA A 326 -1.07 -4.87 3.46
C ALA A 326 -1.67 -4.42 4.80
N VAL A 327 -1.30 -3.23 5.30
CA VAL A 327 -1.90 -2.69 6.53
C VAL A 327 -3.41 -2.52 6.40
N ALA A 328 -3.91 -2.12 5.22
CA ALA A 328 -5.36 -1.95 5.01
C ALA A 328 -6.13 -3.27 5.16
N ASP A 329 -5.58 -4.36 4.67
CA ASP A 329 -6.20 -5.69 4.77
C ASP A 329 -6.30 -6.15 6.22
N PHE A 330 -5.22 -6.03 6.98
CA PHE A 330 -5.22 -6.39 8.40
C PHE A 330 -6.14 -5.48 9.25
N ILE A 331 -6.18 -4.18 8.96
CA ILE A 331 -7.09 -3.25 9.64
C ILE A 331 -8.56 -3.62 9.40
N SER A 332 -8.93 -4.07 8.21
CA SER A 332 -10.29 -4.50 7.89
C SER A 332 -10.75 -5.63 8.82
N ILE A 333 -9.89 -6.65 9.01
CA ILE A 333 -10.15 -7.77 9.93
C ILE A 333 -10.33 -7.27 11.38
N TYR A 334 -9.41 -6.41 11.84
CA TYR A 334 -9.49 -5.85 13.19
C TYR A 334 -10.77 -5.05 13.40
N LYS A 335 -11.15 -4.18 12.46
CA LYS A 335 -12.39 -3.40 12.53
C LYS A 335 -13.63 -4.27 12.54
N THR A 336 -13.66 -5.31 11.72
CA THR A 336 -14.77 -6.26 11.70
C THR A 336 -14.91 -6.98 13.03
N ALA A 337 -13.80 -7.42 13.61
CA ALA A 337 -13.81 -8.01 14.97
C ALA A 337 -14.22 -6.98 16.04
N GLN A 338 -13.78 -5.72 15.92
CA GLN A 338 -14.06 -4.66 16.90
C GLN A 338 -15.54 -4.31 16.98
N VAL A 339 -16.20 -4.10 15.83
CA VAL A 339 -17.62 -3.73 15.81
C VAL A 339 -18.53 -4.87 16.25
N ASN A 340 -18.06 -6.12 16.15
CA ASN A 340 -18.74 -7.32 16.57
C ASN A 340 -18.31 -7.84 17.97
N GLY A 341 -17.47 -7.06 18.70
CA GLY A 341 -17.07 -7.38 20.08
C GLY A 341 -16.09 -8.55 20.22
N ARG A 342 -15.39 -8.94 19.14
CA ARG A 342 -14.55 -10.13 19.07
C ARG A 342 -13.03 -9.86 19.06
N VAL A 343 -12.59 -8.61 19.31
CA VAL A 343 -11.14 -8.26 19.31
C VAL A 343 -10.33 -9.09 20.29
N ALA A 344 -10.89 -9.42 21.47
CA ALA A 344 -10.20 -10.22 22.47
C ALA A 344 -9.93 -11.68 22.02
N GLU A 345 -10.57 -12.13 20.97
CA GLU A 345 -10.39 -13.47 20.39
C GLU A 345 -9.31 -13.48 19.29
N LEU A 346 -8.86 -12.31 18.82
CA LEU A 346 -7.70 -12.20 17.93
C LEU A 346 -6.39 -12.51 18.69
N PRO A 347 -5.33 -12.96 18.00
CA PRO A 347 -4.02 -13.16 18.63
C PRO A 347 -3.53 -11.91 19.36
N ALA A 348 -2.91 -12.11 20.53
CA ALA A 348 -2.61 -11.03 21.47
C ALA A 348 -1.65 -9.96 20.92
N ASP A 349 -0.72 -10.32 20.03
CA ASP A 349 0.27 -9.46 19.39
C ASP A 349 -0.27 -8.75 18.11
N TYR A 350 -1.46 -9.12 17.65
CA TYR A 350 -2.04 -8.61 16.42
C TYR A 350 -2.17 -7.07 16.44
N THR A 351 -2.73 -6.52 17.51
CA THR A 351 -2.94 -5.07 17.65
C THR A 351 -1.62 -4.29 17.71
N GLU A 352 -0.62 -4.83 18.41
CA GLU A 352 0.67 -4.18 18.56
C GLU A 352 1.45 -4.16 17.23
N CYS A 353 1.44 -5.24 16.48
CA CYS A 353 2.05 -5.29 15.16
C CYS A 353 1.41 -4.27 14.21
N LEU A 354 0.08 -4.17 14.19
CA LEU A 354 -0.63 -3.15 13.39
C LEU A 354 -0.31 -1.71 13.83
N ARG A 355 -0.12 -1.48 15.14
CA ARG A 355 0.28 -0.17 15.67
C ARG A 355 1.66 0.25 15.14
N LYS A 356 2.62 -0.67 15.15
CA LYS A 356 3.95 -0.43 14.58
C LYS A 356 3.89 -0.16 13.09
N ALA A 357 3.10 -0.94 12.35
CA ALA A 357 2.92 -0.76 10.91
C ALA A 357 2.27 0.60 10.56
N ALA A 358 1.23 0.99 11.28
CA ALA A 358 0.64 2.33 11.16
C ALA A 358 1.64 3.44 11.51
N GLY A 359 2.51 3.21 12.51
CA GLY A 359 3.57 4.11 12.93
C GLY A 359 4.61 4.39 11.85
N PHE A 360 4.94 3.39 11.02
CA PHE A 360 5.85 3.59 9.89
C PHE A 360 5.29 4.62 8.89
N ILE A 361 4.02 4.49 8.50
CA ILE A 361 3.37 5.45 7.58
C ILE A 361 3.37 6.86 8.17
N LYS A 362 3.07 7.01 9.46
CA LYS A 362 3.14 8.29 10.17
C LYS A 362 4.50 8.97 9.97
N ASN A 363 5.58 8.19 9.97
CA ASN A 363 6.94 8.70 9.97
C ASN A 363 7.57 8.84 8.58
N VAL A 364 7.19 8.02 7.60
CA VAL A 364 7.82 8.00 6.27
C VAL A 364 7.23 9.05 5.30
N ILE A 365 6.07 9.63 5.62
CA ILE A 365 5.46 10.67 4.80
C ILE A 365 6.17 12.01 4.97
N TYR A 366 6.24 12.77 3.88
CA TYR A 366 6.74 14.14 3.89
C TYR A 366 5.75 15.10 4.57
N PRO A 367 6.23 16.26 5.07
CA PRO A 367 5.38 17.23 5.78
C PRO A 367 4.17 17.77 5.00
N ASN A 368 4.18 17.67 3.66
CA ASN A 368 3.05 18.04 2.80
C ASN A 368 2.08 16.89 2.52
N TYR A 369 2.19 15.76 3.24
CA TYR A 369 1.42 14.54 3.01
C TYR A 369 1.63 13.97 1.61
N SER A 370 2.87 13.79 1.21
CA SER A 370 3.30 13.03 0.05
C SER A 370 4.33 11.98 0.44
N THR A 371 4.71 11.10 -0.48
CA THR A 371 5.76 10.08 -0.27
C THR A 371 6.86 10.24 -1.31
N ASP A 372 8.01 9.61 -1.06
CA ASP A 372 8.98 9.36 -2.13
C ASP A 372 8.62 8.13 -2.95
N ASN A 373 9.44 7.84 -3.96
CA ASN A 373 9.26 6.73 -4.90
C ASN A 373 10.15 5.52 -4.57
N PHE A 374 10.59 5.36 -3.32
CA PHE A 374 11.46 4.25 -2.96
C PHE A 374 10.90 2.92 -3.45
N ASN A 375 11.77 2.10 -4.03
CA ASN A 375 11.40 0.82 -4.61
C ASN A 375 10.35 0.97 -5.74
N ASP A 376 9.30 0.16 -5.72
CA ASP A 376 8.22 0.22 -6.71
C ASP A 376 7.08 1.16 -6.32
N THR A 377 7.29 2.02 -5.30
CA THR A 377 6.29 2.96 -4.81
C THR A 377 5.86 3.94 -5.89
N ARG A 378 4.56 3.98 -6.17
CA ARG A 378 3.92 4.90 -7.10
C ARG A 378 3.43 6.14 -6.37
N SER A 379 4.32 7.11 -6.14
CA SER A 379 4.03 8.28 -5.30
C SER A 379 2.88 9.15 -5.85
N ALA A 380 2.61 9.12 -7.15
CA ALA A 380 1.47 9.82 -7.74
C ALA A 380 0.12 9.30 -7.23
N ARG A 381 0.03 8.04 -6.82
CA ARG A 381 -1.16 7.45 -6.20
C ARG A 381 -1.26 7.76 -4.71
N MET A 382 -0.15 8.08 -4.05
CA MET A 382 -0.08 8.40 -2.63
C MET A 382 -0.39 9.89 -2.39
N THR A 383 -1.57 10.32 -2.84
CA THR A 383 -2.00 11.71 -2.69
C THR A 383 -2.28 12.07 -1.24
N LYS A 384 -2.26 13.35 -0.91
CA LYS A 384 -2.64 13.85 0.42
C LYS A 384 -4.00 13.28 0.89
N SER A 385 -4.98 13.20 0.00
CA SER A 385 -6.30 12.64 0.32
C SER A 385 -6.22 11.17 0.71
N VAL A 386 -5.46 10.36 -0.03
CA VAL A 386 -5.25 8.94 0.27
C VAL A 386 -4.54 8.75 1.61
N LEU A 387 -3.46 9.48 1.84
CA LEU A 387 -2.70 9.39 3.09
C LEU A 387 -3.53 9.85 4.29
N LEU A 388 -4.24 10.97 4.21
CA LEU A 388 -5.13 11.43 5.28
C LEU A 388 -6.25 10.43 5.58
N LYS A 389 -6.83 9.79 4.56
CA LYS A 389 -7.83 8.74 4.76
C LYS A 389 -7.26 7.58 5.59
N ASN A 390 -6.04 7.13 5.30
CA ASN A 390 -5.38 6.08 6.07
C ASN A 390 -5.01 6.54 7.50
N LEU A 391 -4.42 7.72 7.65
CA LEU A 391 -4.08 8.26 8.98
C LEU A 391 -5.32 8.43 9.87
N ARG A 392 -6.47 8.80 9.32
CA ARG A 392 -7.73 8.87 10.07
C ARG A 392 -8.17 7.48 10.53
N LYS A 393 -8.11 6.47 9.66
CA LYS A 393 -8.39 5.08 10.05
C LYS A 393 -7.46 4.62 11.19
N TYR A 394 -6.17 4.93 11.10
CA TYR A 394 -5.20 4.57 12.14
C TYR A 394 -5.47 5.31 13.46
N SER A 395 -5.80 6.60 13.40
CA SER A 395 -6.16 7.39 14.59
C SER A 395 -7.45 6.91 15.27
N GLU A 396 -8.42 6.41 14.50
CA GLU A 396 -9.64 5.79 15.03
C GLU A 396 -9.33 4.44 15.70
N MET A 397 -8.42 3.67 15.13
CA MET A 397 -8.00 2.37 15.65
C MET A 397 -7.14 2.51 16.91
N PHE A 398 -6.26 3.51 16.94
CA PHE A 398 -5.34 3.79 18.05
C PHE A 398 -5.62 5.19 18.65
N PRO A 399 -6.73 5.35 19.38
CA PRO A 399 -7.15 6.67 19.88
C PRO A 399 -6.21 7.27 20.94
N ASP A 400 -5.32 6.47 21.50
CA ASP A 400 -4.27 6.85 22.44
C ASP A 400 -3.00 7.37 21.75
N ASP A 401 -2.81 7.16 20.44
CA ASP A 401 -1.72 7.77 19.66
C ASP A 401 -2.05 9.23 19.34
N ALA A 402 -1.59 10.13 20.23
CA ALA A 402 -1.81 11.57 20.09
C ALA A 402 -1.09 12.19 18.87
N GLU A 403 0.04 11.62 18.45
CA GLU A 403 0.77 12.06 17.26
C GLU A 403 0.06 11.63 15.97
N MET A 404 -0.44 10.40 15.90
CA MET A 404 -1.27 9.94 14.80
C MET A 404 -2.52 10.82 14.65
N LYS A 405 -3.15 11.17 15.78
CA LYS A 405 -4.32 12.05 15.80
C LYS A 405 -3.99 13.44 15.27
N TRP A 406 -2.81 13.97 15.60
CA TRP A 406 -2.37 15.28 15.12
C TRP A 406 -2.21 15.27 13.58
N LEU A 407 -1.56 14.25 13.03
CA LEU A 407 -1.41 14.09 11.58
C LEU A 407 -2.75 13.85 10.88
N ALA A 408 -3.59 12.98 11.42
CA ALA A 408 -4.91 12.67 10.87
C ALA A 408 -5.86 13.87 10.80
N THR A 409 -5.63 14.88 11.67
CA THR A 409 -6.45 16.10 11.77
C THR A 409 -5.73 17.36 11.27
N GLU A 410 -4.59 17.20 10.58
CA GLU A 410 -3.77 18.30 10.05
C GLU A 410 -3.41 19.35 11.14
N GLY A 411 -3.14 18.88 12.35
CA GLY A 411 -2.74 19.71 13.47
C GLY A 411 -3.87 20.25 14.34
N ALA A 412 -5.14 19.94 14.01
CA ALA A 412 -6.28 20.47 14.78
C ALA A 412 -6.42 19.83 16.17
N TYR A 413 -6.04 18.56 16.33
CA TYR A 413 -6.13 17.82 17.59
C TYR A 413 -4.92 16.89 17.77
N GLY A 414 -4.62 16.53 19.00
CA GLY A 414 -3.51 15.65 19.34
C GLY A 414 -2.23 16.39 19.69
N THR A 415 -1.08 15.74 19.51
CA THR A 415 0.24 16.28 19.84
C THR A 415 1.13 16.24 18.61
N LYS A 416 1.75 17.36 18.26
CA LYS A 416 2.69 17.43 17.15
C LYS A 416 3.85 16.46 17.38
N PRO A 417 4.22 15.58 16.42
CA PRO A 417 5.38 14.72 16.56
C PRO A 417 6.66 15.54 16.79
N ALA A 418 7.40 15.18 17.84
CA ALA A 418 8.58 15.94 18.28
C ALA A 418 9.91 15.34 17.80
N ALA A 419 9.92 14.04 17.44
CA ALA A 419 11.14 13.36 17.01
C ALA A 419 11.66 13.94 15.68
N THR A 420 12.90 14.37 15.71
CA THR A 420 13.64 14.89 14.55
C THR A 420 14.38 13.78 13.82
N LEU A 421 14.88 12.76 14.54
CA LEU A 421 15.44 11.53 14.00
C LEU A 421 14.54 10.35 14.38
N VAL A 422 14.08 9.60 13.38
CA VAL A 422 13.30 8.36 13.54
C VAL A 422 14.01 7.24 12.81
N SER A 423 14.14 6.09 13.47
CA SER A 423 14.86 4.93 12.95
C SER A 423 14.00 3.67 12.95
N TYR A 424 14.06 2.95 11.83
CA TYR A 424 13.54 1.59 11.65
C TYR A 424 14.73 0.67 11.28
N PRO A 425 15.54 0.29 12.28
CA PRO A 425 16.86 -0.32 12.02
C PRO A 425 16.78 -1.73 11.45
N VAL A 426 15.72 -2.49 11.74
CA VAL A 426 15.52 -3.84 11.16
C VAL A 426 15.21 -3.72 9.68
N SER A 427 14.42 -2.73 9.29
CA SER A 427 14.00 -2.51 7.91
C SER A 427 14.85 -1.52 7.13
N GLY A 428 15.76 -0.82 7.80
CA GLY A 428 16.71 0.10 7.18
C GLY A 428 16.08 1.39 6.63
N TYR A 429 15.05 1.93 7.31
CA TYR A 429 14.50 3.24 7.01
C TYR A 429 14.80 4.23 8.12
N TYR A 430 15.28 5.42 7.74
CA TYR A 430 15.68 6.46 8.68
C TYR A 430 15.20 7.82 8.17
N MET A 431 14.62 8.62 9.05
CA MET A 431 14.06 9.92 8.71
C MET A 431 14.66 10.99 9.64
N MET A 432 15.15 12.07 9.02
CA MET A 432 15.63 13.26 9.71
C MET A 432 14.83 14.47 9.24
N ARG A 433 14.21 15.21 10.16
CA ARG A 433 13.35 16.36 9.83
C ARG A 433 13.40 17.47 10.88
N ASN A 434 13.13 18.70 10.46
CA ASN A 434 13.02 19.84 11.38
C ASN A 434 11.57 20.22 11.73
N GLY A 435 10.58 19.52 11.17
CA GLY A 435 9.20 19.82 11.50
C GLY A 435 8.18 19.18 10.54
N TRP A 436 6.94 19.68 10.63
CA TRP A 436 5.78 19.16 9.96
C TRP A 436 4.98 20.21 9.18
N THR A 437 5.55 21.36 8.93
CA THR A 437 4.95 22.37 8.06
C THR A 437 5.39 22.13 6.62
N GLN A 438 4.65 22.67 5.66
CA GLN A 438 5.03 22.59 4.25
C GLN A 438 6.47 23.10 4.04
N ASN A 439 6.90 24.10 4.81
CA ASN A 439 8.23 24.71 4.71
C ASN A 439 9.31 23.98 5.53
N SER A 440 9.01 22.80 6.05
CA SER A 440 10.00 21.97 6.74
C SER A 440 10.91 21.27 5.75
N THR A 441 12.07 20.80 6.23
CA THR A 441 12.94 19.90 5.49
C THR A 441 12.88 18.50 6.08
N MET A 442 13.00 17.49 5.24
CA MET A 442 13.05 16.08 5.62
C MET A 442 13.92 15.30 4.65
N LEU A 443 14.86 14.56 5.21
CA LEU A 443 15.63 13.56 4.49
C LEU A 443 15.20 12.19 4.93
N ILE A 444 14.94 11.30 3.97
CA ILE A 444 14.72 9.87 4.19
C ILE A 444 15.95 9.13 3.66
N HIS A 445 16.51 8.26 4.48
CA HIS A 445 17.60 7.38 4.11
C HIS A 445 17.14 5.93 4.14
N LYS A 446 17.49 5.16 3.10
CA LYS A 446 17.17 3.73 3.00
C LYS A 446 18.44 2.91 2.90
N ASN A 447 18.60 1.93 3.80
CA ASN A 447 19.73 1.01 3.83
C ASN A 447 19.32 -0.32 4.49
N ASN A 448 18.49 -1.09 3.79
CA ASN A 448 17.86 -2.30 4.30
C ASN A 448 18.76 -3.53 4.24
N TYR A 449 18.46 -4.50 5.12
CA TYR A 449 19.03 -5.84 5.08
C TYR A 449 18.06 -6.79 4.36
N ASP A 450 18.41 -7.21 3.15
CA ASP A 450 17.56 -8.07 2.31
C ASP A 450 18.38 -9.18 1.63
N THR A 451 18.53 -10.30 2.33
CA THR A 451 19.13 -11.52 1.76
C THR A 451 18.16 -12.33 0.93
N ALA A 452 16.84 -12.13 1.11
CA ALA A 452 15.81 -12.83 0.35
C ALA A 452 15.61 -12.28 -1.07
N ASN A 453 16.16 -11.12 -1.36
CA ASN A 453 16.08 -10.45 -2.66
C ASN A 453 14.63 -10.26 -3.12
N LYS A 454 13.82 -9.63 -2.27
CA LYS A 454 12.39 -9.39 -2.52
C LYS A 454 12.19 -8.64 -3.82
N TRP A 455 11.20 -9.02 -4.60
CA TRP A 455 11.04 -8.58 -5.99
C TRP A 455 10.78 -7.08 -6.12
N HIS A 456 10.05 -6.47 -5.18
CA HIS A 456 9.80 -5.03 -5.18
C HIS A 456 10.96 -4.20 -4.61
N ASN A 457 11.92 -4.84 -3.92
CA ASN A 457 13.07 -4.16 -3.34
C ASN A 457 14.18 -3.97 -4.37
N GLN A 458 14.56 -2.71 -4.61
CA GLN A 458 15.56 -2.33 -5.61
C GLN A 458 16.99 -2.34 -5.04
N SER A 459 18.01 -2.24 -5.92
CA SER A 459 19.43 -2.24 -5.51
C SER A 459 19.89 -0.83 -5.13
N ASP A 460 19.30 -0.25 -4.09
CA ASP A 460 19.38 1.16 -3.75
C ASP A 460 19.90 1.46 -2.34
N ASN A 461 20.48 0.48 -1.66
CA ASN A 461 21.03 0.67 -0.31
C ASN A 461 21.94 1.89 -0.22
N GLY A 462 21.73 2.69 0.81
CA GLY A 462 22.41 3.97 0.98
C GLY A 462 21.69 5.14 0.30
N THR A 463 20.62 4.93 -0.47
CA THR A 463 19.91 6.03 -1.13
C THR A 463 19.29 7.03 -0.16
N VAL A 464 19.11 8.25 -0.62
CA VAL A 464 18.43 9.31 0.10
C VAL A 464 17.36 9.96 -0.77
N GLY A 465 16.21 10.26 -0.16
CA GLY A 465 15.22 11.18 -0.69
C GLY A 465 15.24 12.48 0.10
N LEU A 466 15.09 13.61 -0.55
CA LEU A 466 15.14 14.92 0.10
C LEU A 466 13.95 15.78 -0.28
N TYR A 467 13.24 16.24 0.75
CA TYR A 467 12.16 17.21 0.69
C TYR A 467 12.57 18.50 1.40
N VAL A 468 12.34 19.64 0.76
CA VAL A 468 12.63 20.97 1.29
C VAL A 468 11.53 21.94 0.86
N ASN A 469 10.97 22.69 1.79
CA ASN A 469 10.03 23.80 1.53
C ASN A 469 8.92 23.45 0.52
N GLY A 470 8.26 22.32 0.70
CA GLY A 470 7.16 21.91 -0.19
C GLY A 470 7.57 21.07 -1.39
N ARG A 471 8.84 20.77 -1.59
CA ARG A 471 9.37 20.09 -2.77
C ARG A 471 10.25 18.91 -2.48
N ARG A 472 10.19 17.90 -3.35
CA ARG A 472 11.20 16.84 -3.43
C ARG A 472 12.32 17.29 -4.36
N PHE A 473 13.55 17.34 -3.85
CA PHE A 473 14.73 17.68 -4.66
C PHE A 473 15.51 16.45 -5.12
N LEU A 474 15.52 15.39 -4.31
CA LEU A 474 16.18 14.12 -4.63
C LEU A 474 15.14 12.99 -4.63
N PRO A 475 14.21 12.97 -5.60
CA PRO A 475 13.27 11.85 -5.70
C PRO A 475 14.01 10.57 -6.06
N ASP A 476 13.59 9.45 -5.48
CA ASP A 476 14.11 8.14 -5.86
C ASP A 476 13.66 7.74 -7.28
N ALA A 477 14.27 6.67 -7.83
CA ALA A 477 14.03 6.24 -9.21
C ALA A 477 12.58 5.80 -9.46
N GLY A 478 11.96 5.13 -8.50
CA GLY A 478 10.63 4.56 -8.61
C GLY A 478 10.53 3.38 -9.57
N CYS A 479 9.32 3.03 -9.96
CA CYS A 479 9.02 1.94 -10.88
C CYS A 479 8.36 2.46 -12.15
N TYR A 480 9.06 2.32 -13.29
CA TYR A 480 8.51 2.68 -14.58
C TYR A 480 7.60 1.59 -15.16
N THR A 481 7.98 0.32 -15.00
CA THR A 481 7.23 -0.82 -15.52
C THR A 481 7.48 -2.09 -14.73
N TYR A 482 6.50 -2.99 -14.71
CA TYR A 482 6.62 -4.36 -14.20
C TYR A 482 6.98 -5.38 -15.29
N ASN A 483 6.95 -4.98 -16.56
CA ASN A 483 7.32 -5.86 -17.64
C ASN A 483 8.81 -6.18 -17.61
N ASP A 484 9.16 -7.45 -17.71
CA ASP A 484 10.55 -7.88 -17.80
C ASP A 484 11.22 -7.26 -19.04
N GLY A 485 12.28 -6.51 -18.83
CA GLY A 485 12.95 -5.82 -19.94
C GLY A 485 14.07 -4.89 -19.49
N SER A 486 14.58 -4.11 -20.42
CA SER A 486 15.65 -3.14 -20.15
C SER A 486 15.20 -2.05 -19.19
N ASP A 487 13.98 -1.53 -19.35
CA ASP A 487 13.47 -0.43 -18.54
C ASP A 487 13.29 -0.87 -17.07
N ARG A 488 12.69 -2.05 -16.81
CA ARG A 488 12.58 -2.59 -15.43
C ARG A 488 13.95 -2.71 -14.78
N ARG A 489 14.92 -3.32 -15.49
CA ARG A 489 16.29 -3.48 -14.96
C ARG A 489 17.00 -2.14 -14.77
N THR A 490 16.77 -1.17 -15.64
CA THR A 490 17.37 0.17 -15.54
C THR A 490 16.88 0.87 -14.27
N TYR A 491 15.56 1.01 -14.08
CA TYR A 491 15.02 1.74 -12.94
C TYR A 491 15.36 1.08 -11.60
N ALA A 492 15.43 -0.26 -11.54
CA ALA A 492 15.82 -0.99 -10.35
C ALA A 492 17.35 -1.05 -10.11
N SER A 493 18.16 -0.49 -11.03
CA SER A 493 19.63 -0.53 -10.93
C SER A 493 20.17 0.50 -9.96
N THR A 494 21.25 0.18 -9.27
CA THR A 494 21.89 1.07 -8.29
C THR A 494 22.25 2.44 -8.89
N GLU A 495 22.63 2.50 -10.15
CA GLU A 495 23.00 3.75 -10.81
C GLU A 495 21.85 4.77 -10.89
N MET A 496 20.59 4.31 -10.78
CA MET A 496 19.42 5.20 -10.81
C MET A 496 19.15 5.91 -9.49
N HIS A 497 19.85 5.57 -8.42
CA HIS A 497 19.60 6.07 -7.06
C HIS A 497 20.68 7.08 -6.61
N ASN A 498 20.45 7.72 -5.44
CA ASN A 498 21.36 8.74 -4.84
C ASN A 498 22.40 8.06 -3.95
N VAL A 499 23.32 7.35 -4.57
CA VAL A 499 24.26 6.43 -3.90
C VAL A 499 25.67 6.50 -4.48
N VAL A 500 26.60 5.85 -3.79
CA VAL A 500 27.95 5.58 -4.31
C VAL A 500 27.96 4.25 -5.04
N THR A 501 28.56 4.20 -6.23
CA THR A 501 28.71 2.98 -7.03
C THR A 501 30.17 2.68 -7.37
N LYS A 502 30.48 1.41 -7.60
CA LYS A 502 31.76 0.95 -8.16
C LYS A 502 31.58 0.76 -9.67
N ALA A 503 32.30 1.54 -10.46
CA ALA A 503 32.28 1.46 -11.95
C ALA A 503 30.84 1.42 -12.52
N ARG A 504 29.91 2.16 -11.92
CA ARG A 504 28.49 2.26 -12.31
C ARG A 504 27.72 0.93 -12.28
N LYS A 505 28.21 -0.07 -11.55
CA LYS A 505 27.58 -1.37 -11.44
C LYS A 505 26.54 -1.39 -10.31
N SER A 506 25.51 -2.19 -10.49
CA SER A 506 24.56 -2.47 -9.41
C SER A 506 25.23 -3.22 -8.27
N TYR A 507 24.71 -3.03 -7.05
CA TYR A 507 25.17 -3.75 -5.87
C TYR A 507 24.97 -5.25 -6.02
N GLU A 508 25.96 -6.00 -5.54
CA GLU A 508 25.91 -7.46 -5.44
C GLU A 508 25.11 -7.90 -4.23
N LYS A 509 25.08 -7.07 -3.18
CA LYS A 509 24.46 -7.35 -1.90
C LYS A 509 23.62 -6.19 -1.38
N ARG A 510 22.57 -6.50 -0.63
CA ARG A 510 21.73 -5.59 0.11
C ARG A 510 21.73 -5.97 1.58
N GLU A 511 22.89 -5.82 2.21
CA GLU A 511 23.14 -6.18 3.61
C GLU A 511 23.38 -4.93 4.45
N GLY A 512 22.43 -3.95 4.33
CA GLY A 512 22.53 -2.69 5.04
C GLY A 512 22.49 -2.87 6.57
N ARG A 513 23.30 -2.10 7.28
CA ARG A 513 23.40 -2.13 8.75
C ARG A 513 23.37 -0.72 9.30
N LEU A 514 22.72 -0.55 10.44
CA LEU A 514 22.85 0.64 11.26
C LEU A 514 24.10 0.48 12.14
N LEU A 515 24.98 1.47 12.12
CA LEU A 515 26.16 1.52 13.01
C LEU A 515 25.95 2.53 14.14
N LEU A 516 25.30 3.66 13.90
CA LEU A 516 25.05 4.72 14.87
C LEU A 516 23.81 5.54 14.50
N ALA A 517 23.05 5.92 15.49
CA ALA A 517 22.01 6.96 15.40
C ALA A 517 22.00 7.73 16.70
N GLU A 518 22.47 8.98 16.67
CA GLU A 518 22.65 9.81 17.86
C GLU A 518 22.17 11.25 17.62
N ASN A 519 21.67 11.85 18.67
CA ASN A 519 21.37 13.28 18.73
C ASN A 519 22.41 13.95 19.63
N THR A 520 23.16 14.88 19.08
CA THR A 520 24.21 15.61 19.78
C THR A 520 23.85 17.11 19.86
N THR A 521 24.68 17.90 20.59
CA THR A 521 24.49 19.35 20.58
C THR A 521 24.94 19.92 19.23
N GLY A 522 23.99 20.48 18.48
CA GLY A 522 24.23 21.15 17.21
C GLY A 522 24.01 20.26 15.97
N TYR A 523 23.96 18.96 16.11
CA TYR A 523 23.60 18.07 15.00
C TYR A 523 23.10 16.71 15.47
N GLU A 524 22.32 16.06 14.59
CA GLU A 524 22.03 14.63 14.67
C GLU A 524 22.94 13.90 13.71
N VAL A 525 23.32 12.66 14.04
CA VAL A 525 24.13 11.82 13.16
C VAL A 525 23.58 10.43 13.03
N LEU A 526 23.49 9.96 11.79
CA LEU A 526 23.12 8.61 11.40
C LEU A 526 24.27 8.00 10.61
N VAL A 527 24.74 6.82 11.00
CA VAL A 527 25.81 6.09 10.28
C VAL A 527 25.31 4.71 9.90
N THR A 528 25.38 4.40 8.61
CA THR A 528 25.03 3.12 8.05
C THR A 528 26.15 2.54 7.20
N GLU A 529 26.11 1.23 6.99
CA GLU A 529 27.08 0.50 6.21
C GLU A 529 26.39 -0.51 5.31
N ASN A 530 26.92 -0.70 4.10
CA ASN A 530 26.51 -1.74 3.16
C ASN A 530 27.75 -2.38 2.52
N PRO A 531 28.04 -3.68 2.74
CA PRO A 531 29.05 -4.42 2.00
C PRO A 531 28.55 -4.70 0.57
N ALA A 532 28.43 -3.65 -0.21
CA ALA A 532 27.73 -3.59 -1.49
C ALA A 532 28.31 -4.53 -2.57
N TYR A 533 29.61 -4.77 -2.50
CA TYR A 533 30.35 -5.63 -3.43
C TYR A 533 31.26 -6.60 -2.67
N SER A 534 31.67 -7.66 -3.31
CA SER A 534 32.55 -8.66 -2.71
C SER A 534 33.91 -8.10 -2.23
N ASP A 535 34.36 -7.00 -2.84
CA ASP A 535 35.64 -6.34 -2.60
C ASP A 535 35.53 -4.87 -2.17
N LEU A 536 34.30 -4.36 -1.92
CA LEU A 536 34.08 -2.99 -1.54
C LEU A 536 32.88 -2.85 -0.62
N THR A 537 33.08 -2.19 0.51
CA THR A 537 32.07 -1.76 1.45
C THR A 537 31.87 -0.24 1.34
N ILE A 538 30.64 0.21 1.51
CA ILE A 538 30.26 1.62 1.51
C ILE A 538 29.67 1.96 2.88
N ARG A 539 30.27 2.92 3.57
CA ARG A 539 29.75 3.52 4.80
C ARG A 539 29.25 4.92 4.48
N ARG A 540 28.04 5.23 4.89
CA ARG A 540 27.41 6.55 4.75
C ARG A 540 27.06 7.08 6.12
N ALA A 541 27.58 8.27 6.45
CA ALA A 541 27.16 9.05 7.61
C ALA A 541 26.37 10.27 7.14
N ILE A 542 25.25 10.56 7.80
CA ILE A 542 24.41 11.72 7.53
C ILE A 542 24.32 12.56 8.80
N PHE A 543 24.77 13.81 8.72
CA PHE A 543 24.63 14.80 9.78
C PHE A 543 23.49 15.75 9.41
N PHE A 544 22.56 15.97 10.32
CA PHE A 544 21.57 17.03 10.22
C PHE A 544 21.97 18.17 11.14
N VAL A 545 22.47 19.24 10.56
CA VAL A 545 23.19 20.29 11.28
C VAL A 545 22.26 21.45 11.57
N ASP A 546 22.20 21.87 12.86
CA ASP A 546 21.38 22.98 13.35
C ASP A 546 19.93 22.96 12.90
N ASN A 547 19.37 21.76 12.63
CA ASN A 547 18.04 21.57 12.03
C ASN A 547 17.83 22.36 10.72
N SER A 548 18.88 22.58 9.94
CA SER A 548 18.87 23.48 8.79
C SER A 548 19.36 22.83 7.49
N TYR A 549 20.45 22.08 7.53
CA TYR A 549 21.05 21.47 6.35
C TYR A 549 21.66 20.11 6.65
N TYR A 550 21.94 19.35 5.61
CA TYR A 550 22.50 18.01 5.75
C TYR A 550 23.94 17.95 5.24
N VAL A 551 24.77 17.17 5.92
CA VAL A 551 26.11 16.81 5.45
C VAL A 551 26.17 15.28 5.35
N ILE A 552 26.48 14.79 4.15
CA ILE A 552 26.64 13.36 3.89
C ILE A 552 28.12 13.06 3.72
N VAL A 553 28.63 12.13 4.50
CA VAL A 553 29.98 11.57 4.33
C VAL A 553 29.85 10.17 3.77
N ASP A 554 30.48 9.94 2.63
CA ASP A 554 30.56 8.62 2.01
C ASP A 554 31.99 8.10 2.01
N GLU A 555 32.18 6.87 2.48
CA GLU A 555 33.46 6.19 2.50
C GLU A 555 33.35 4.85 1.77
N ALA A 556 34.08 4.69 0.66
CA ALA A 556 34.17 3.46 -0.10
C ALA A 556 35.53 2.79 0.17
N TYR A 557 35.53 1.70 0.90
CA TYR A 557 36.76 1.01 1.37
C TYR A 557 36.69 -0.49 1.10
N GLY A 558 37.84 -1.13 1.01
CA GLY A 558 38.01 -2.55 0.68
C GLY A 558 39.16 -2.78 -0.29
N ASP A 559 39.25 -3.99 -0.86
CA ASP A 559 40.44 -4.47 -1.59
C ASP A 559 40.47 -4.08 -3.08
N CYS A 560 39.37 -3.56 -3.66
CA CYS A 560 39.41 -3.15 -5.06
C CYS A 560 40.42 -2.01 -5.29
N ALA A 561 41.04 -2.02 -6.45
CA ALA A 561 42.04 -1.04 -6.85
C ALA A 561 41.85 -0.62 -8.31
N ASP A 562 42.35 0.57 -8.66
CA ASP A 562 42.30 1.16 -10.00
C ASP A 562 40.91 1.10 -10.63
N THR A 563 39.92 1.36 -9.80
CA THR A 563 38.49 1.28 -10.15
C THR A 563 37.80 2.58 -9.82
N PRO A 564 37.02 3.16 -10.75
CA PRO A 564 36.27 4.38 -10.47
C PRO A 564 35.16 4.14 -9.44
N ILE A 565 35.17 4.97 -8.41
CA ILE A 565 34.08 5.12 -7.43
C ILE A 565 33.28 6.35 -7.84
N ASN A 566 31.98 6.20 -7.93
CA ASN A 566 31.09 7.20 -8.48
C ASN A 566 30.10 7.63 -7.41
N LEU A 567 30.19 8.87 -6.94
CA LEU A 567 29.17 9.50 -6.10
C LEU A 567 28.07 10.08 -6.99
N ASN A 568 26.84 9.65 -6.80
CA ASN A 568 25.74 10.01 -7.66
C ASN A 568 24.68 10.81 -6.90
N PHE A 569 24.20 11.91 -7.49
CA PHE A 569 22.99 12.62 -7.10
C PHE A 569 22.09 12.85 -8.31
N LYS A 570 20.77 12.71 -8.08
CA LYS A 570 19.73 12.82 -9.10
C LYS A 570 18.79 13.95 -8.72
N LEU A 571 19.15 15.17 -9.10
CA LEU A 571 18.48 16.39 -8.72
C LEU A 571 17.26 16.66 -9.61
N TRP A 572 16.08 16.76 -9.00
CA TRP A 572 14.89 17.21 -9.71
C TRP A 572 14.67 18.69 -9.48
N GLY A 573 14.75 19.44 -10.55
CA GLY A 573 14.69 20.89 -10.48
C GLY A 573 13.33 21.51 -10.77
N GLY A 574 12.25 20.75 -11.08
CA GLY A 574 11.03 21.40 -11.45
C GLY A 574 9.90 20.50 -11.93
N LYS A 575 8.91 21.11 -12.58
CA LYS A 575 7.82 20.39 -13.20
C LYS A 575 8.32 19.52 -14.35
N ALA A 576 7.72 18.37 -14.53
CA ALA A 576 8.05 17.40 -15.57
C ALA A 576 7.90 17.95 -17.02
N ASP A 577 7.20 19.00 -17.20
CA ASP A 577 6.71 19.54 -18.46
C ASP A 577 7.60 20.56 -19.15
N ASN A 578 8.91 20.40 -19.05
CA ASN A 578 9.86 21.13 -19.89
C ASN A 578 9.91 22.65 -19.74
N GLU A 579 9.73 23.19 -18.59
CA GLU A 579 10.25 24.54 -18.37
C GLU A 579 11.79 24.44 -18.39
N SER A 580 12.31 24.23 -19.60
CA SER A 580 13.72 24.21 -19.88
C SER A 580 14.37 25.49 -19.37
N GLY A 581 15.30 25.33 -18.44
CA GLY A 581 16.07 26.44 -17.87
C GLY A 581 15.72 26.81 -16.45
N LYS A 582 14.71 26.19 -15.86
CA LYS A 582 14.42 26.37 -14.43
C LYS A 582 14.48 25.01 -13.75
N GLY A 583 15.55 24.67 -13.17
CA GLY A 583 15.50 23.45 -12.46
C GLY A 583 16.82 23.01 -11.90
N TYR A 584 17.86 23.07 -12.60
CA TYR A 584 19.20 22.81 -12.13
C TYR A 584 20.24 23.43 -13.04
N THR A 585 21.36 23.80 -12.46
CA THR A 585 22.54 24.21 -13.19
C THR A 585 23.76 23.61 -12.50
N VAL A 586 24.65 23.02 -13.28
CA VAL A 586 26.00 22.68 -12.82
C VAL A 586 26.81 23.97 -12.90
N ILE A 587 27.24 24.51 -11.75
CA ILE A 587 27.86 25.84 -11.70
C ILE A 587 29.35 25.75 -11.61
N ASP A 588 29.87 24.89 -10.75
CA ASP A 588 31.26 24.58 -10.71
C ASP A 588 31.48 23.37 -11.58
N GLY A 589 32.14 23.60 -12.69
CA GLY A 589 32.88 22.53 -13.29
C GLY A 589 33.83 21.98 -12.22
N PHE A 590 34.52 21.03 -12.53
CA PHE A 590 35.48 20.42 -11.71
C PHE A 590 36.67 21.38 -11.49
N SER A 591 36.78 21.96 -10.33
CA SER A 591 37.98 22.59 -9.80
C SER A 591 38.21 22.17 -8.38
N ASP A 592 39.44 21.91 -8.00
CA ASP A 592 39.85 21.62 -6.64
C ASP A 592 39.07 20.48 -5.94
N ASN A 593 38.85 19.37 -6.66
CA ASN A 593 38.20 18.14 -6.14
C ASN A 593 36.74 18.31 -5.70
N SER A 594 35.99 19.23 -6.26
CA SER A 594 34.58 19.43 -5.94
C SER A 594 33.66 19.46 -7.17
N LEU A 595 32.39 19.15 -6.94
CA LEU A 595 31.29 19.33 -7.90
C LEU A 595 30.16 20.05 -7.18
N CYS A 596 29.70 21.15 -7.74
CA CYS A 596 28.56 21.90 -7.23
C CYS A 596 27.40 21.87 -8.23
N VAL A 597 26.24 21.50 -7.77
CA VAL A 597 24.96 21.65 -8.47
C VAL A 597 24.00 22.43 -7.64
N HIS A 598 23.17 23.22 -8.29
CA HIS A 598 22.06 23.89 -7.61
C HIS A 598 20.76 23.79 -8.39
N SER A 599 19.67 23.89 -7.70
CA SER A 599 18.34 24.07 -8.25
C SER A 599 17.75 25.36 -7.73
N THR A 600 17.33 26.21 -8.65
CA THR A 600 16.59 27.44 -8.34
C THR A 600 15.18 27.28 -8.87
N PHE A 601 14.23 27.21 -7.95
CA PHE A 601 12.84 26.98 -8.31
C PHE A 601 11.99 28.24 -8.28
N ASP A 602 12.19 29.01 -7.25
CA ASP A 602 11.68 30.35 -7.00
C ASP A 602 12.61 31.02 -5.99
N ASP A 603 12.38 32.28 -5.67
CA ASP A 603 13.27 33.04 -4.79
C ASP A 603 13.43 32.44 -3.38
N ASP A 604 12.52 31.55 -2.98
CA ASP A 604 12.44 31.00 -1.63
C ASP A 604 12.76 29.49 -1.54
N ASN A 605 12.84 28.77 -2.65
CA ASN A 605 12.95 27.30 -2.70
C ASN A 605 14.12 26.80 -3.53
N ASN A 606 15.31 26.91 -2.98
CA ASN A 606 16.54 26.56 -3.66
C ASN A 606 17.36 25.54 -2.84
N ILE A 607 18.22 24.82 -3.51
CA ILE A 607 19.17 23.90 -2.90
C ILE A 607 20.53 23.95 -3.60
N ILE A 608 21.59 23.86 -2.80
CA ILE A 608 22.93 23.55 -3.25
C ILE A 608 23.26 22.14 -2.79
N ILE A 609 23.85 21.34 -3.69
CA ILE A 609 24.57 20.13 -3.35
C ILE A 609 26.01 20.32 -3.79
N LYS A 610 26.92 20.53 -2.83
CA LYS A 610 28.34 20.63 -3.10
C LYS A 610 29.07 19.45 -2.51
N SER A 611 29.72 18.68 -3.38
CA SER A 611 30.43 17.46 -3.03
C SER A 611 31.95 17.64 -3.23
N PHE A 612 32.69 17.20 -2.25
CA PHE A 612 34.17 17.27 -2.20
C PHE A 612 34.72 15.85 -2.10
N SER A 613 35.85 15.60 -2.77
CA SER A 613 36.62 14.39 -2.59
C SER A 613 37.89 14.68 -1.77
N GLU A 614 38.24 13.78 -0.86
CA GLU A 614 39.50 13.89 -0.10
C GLU A 614 40.72 13.70 -0.99
N THR A 615 40.60 12.90 -2.06
CA THR A 615 41.69 12.58 -2.98
C THR A 615 41.38 13.09 -4.38
N THR A 616 42.42 13.27 -5.20
CA THR A 616 42.34 13.81 -6.57
C THR A 616 42.73 12.78 -7.62
N ASP A 617 42.75 11.49 -7.28
CA ASP A 617 43.16 10.40 -8.19
C ASP A 617 42.13 10.24 -9.32
N ASN A 618 42.50 10.61 -10.54
CA ASN A 618 41.66 10.61 -11.74
C ASN A 618 40.26 11.16 -11.51
N ILE A 619 40.20 12.23 -10.77
CA ILE A 619 38.92 12.85 -10.43
C ILE A 619 38.25 13.45 -11.68
N GLY A 620 36.95 13.31 -11.80
CA GLY A 620 36.16 13.85 -12.88
C GLY A 620 34.74 14.11 -12.47
N ALA A 621 34.10 15.10 -13.09
CA ALA A 621 32.69 15.39 -12.89
C ALA A 621 31.92 15.18 -14.17
N GLU A 622 30.73 14.61 -14.03
CA GLU A 622 29.79 14.40 -15.13
C GLU A 622 28.43 14.90 -14.75
N ASN A 623 27.71 15.42 -15.73
CA ASN A 623 26.28 15.63 -15.59
C ASN A 623 25.57 15.26 -16.87
N SER A 624 24.32 14.81 -16.74
CA SER A 624 23.48 14.38 -17.84
C SER A 624 22.02 14.51 -17.46
N THR A 625 21.15 14.36 -18.43
CA THR A 625 19.71 14.27 -18.21
C THR A 625 19.31 12.83 -18.03
N GLY A 626 18.45 12.56 -17.06
CA GLY A 626 17.84 11.27 -16.82
C GLY A 626 16.39 11.41 -16.38
N TYR A 627 15.82 10.35 -15.85
CA TYR A 627 14.41 10.30 -15.50
C TYR A 627 14.21 9.58 -14.15
N PHE A 628 13.08 9.84 -13.51
CA PHE A 628 12.49 9.00 -12.46
C PHE A 628 11.03 8.71 -12.84
N SER A 629 10.41 7.78 -12.16
CA SER A 629 9.02 7.41 -12.36
C SER A 629 8.24 7.56 -11.06
N ASN A 630 7.13 8.28 -11.10
CA ASN A 630 6.19 8.39 -9.99
C ASN A 630 4.89 7.61 -10.22
N GLU A 631 4.74 7.03 -11.42
CA GLU A 631 3.64 6.16 -11.84
C GLU A 631 4.12 5.29 -13.01
N ILE A 632 3.52 4.12 -13.18
CA ILE A 632 3.79 3.23 -14.33
C ILE A 632 3.65 4.00 -15.65
N ASP A 633 4.54 3.71 -16.59
CA ASP A 633 4.65 4.34 -17.92
C ASP A 633 4.87 5.87 -17.91
N THR A 634 5.29 6.42 -16.77
CA THR A 634 5.54 7.85 -16.64
C THR A 634 7.02 8.12 -16.41
N LYS A 635 7.63 8.96 -17.25
CA LYS A 635 9.03 9.42 -17.13
C LYS A 635 9.06 10.91 -16.79
N VAL A 636 9.59 11.25 -15.62
CA VAL A 636 9.79 12.63 -15.17
C VAL A 636 11.27 12.97 -15.29
N GLN A 637 11.59 14.04 -16.02
CA GLN A 637 12.97 14.43 -16.27
C GLN A 637 13.66 14.97 -15.02
N ARG A 638 14.94 14.61 -14.83
CA ARG A 638 15.80 15.15 -13.77
C ARG A 638 17.26 15.24 -14.24
N CYS A 639 18.09 15.98 -13.50
CA CYS A 639 19.54 16.02 -13.71
C CYS A 639 20.22 14.85 -13.03
N TRP A 640 21.20 14.26 -13.69
CA TRP A 640 22.13 13.33 -13.09
C TRP A 640 23.48 13.99 -12.94
N THR A 641 24.00 14.01 -11.73
CA THR A 641 25.34 14.50 -11.43
C THR A 641 26.16 13.40 -10.82
N ARG A 642 27.43 13.40 -11.14
CA ARG A 642 28.36 12.38 -10.71
C ARG A 642 29.76 12.94 -10.49
N LEU A 643 30.32 12.63 -9.33
CA LEU A 643 31.74 12.85 -9.04
C LEU A 643 32.45 11.50 -9.05
N ASN A 644 33.49 11.38 -9.89
CA ASN A 644 34.24 10.14 -10.11
C ASN A 644 35.64 10.26 -9.52
N VAL A 645 36.09 9.25 -8.79
CA VAL A 645 37.44 9.18 -8.24
C VAL A 645 37.94 7.74 -8.33
N ASP A 646 39.17 7.53 -8.80
CA ASP A 646 39.76 6.19 -8.86
C ASP A 646 40.24 5.77 -7.47
N LYS A 647 39.75 4.62 -6.99
CA LYS A 647 40.22 4.01 -5.77
C LYS A 647 41.58 3.35 -5.93
N LYS A 648 42.55 3.76 -5.15
CA LYS A 648 43.88 3.13 -5.09
C LYS A 648 43.93 1.97 -4.11
N SER A 649 44.85 1.05 -4.33
CA SER A 649 45.08 -0.05 -3.43
C SER A 649 45.41 0.45 -2.01
N GLY A 650 44.77 -0.16 -1.01
CA GLY A 650 45.00 0.20 0.40
C GLY A 650 44.47 1.56 0.82
N LYS A 651 43.76 2.31 -0.08
CA LYS A 651 43.15 3.60 0.21
C LYS A 651 41.64 3.47 0.13
N ALA A 652 40.91 4.28 0.89
CA ALA A 652 39.49 4.53 0.72
C ALA A 652 39.27 5.73 -0.23
N VAL A 653 38.12 5.77 -0.88
CA VAL A 653 37.61 6.99 -1.50
C VAL A 653 36.59 7.59 -0.53
N ARG A 654 36.82 8.84 -0.16
CA ARG A 654 36.00 9.55 0.83
C ARG A 654 35.44 10.83 0.22
N PHE A 655 34.15 11.04 0.40
CA PHE A 655 33.44 12.24 -0.05
C PHE A 655 32.74 12.95 1.11
N ILE A 656 32.65 14.26 1.02
CA ILE A 656 31.75 15.08 1.84
C ILE A 656 30.79 15.77 0.88
N SER A 657 29.48 15.65 1.12
CA SER A 657 28.45 16.35 0.35
C SER A 657 27.61 17.20 1.29
N VAL A 658 27.58 18.50 1.05
CA VAL A 658 26.73 19.43 1.80
C VAL A 658 25.47 19.72 0.97
N LEU A 659 24.31 19.44 1.56
CA LEU A 659 22.99 19.68 0.97
C LEU A 659 22.38 20.87 1.71
N LEU A 660 22.52 22.05 1.11
CA LEU A 660 22.14 23.33 1.72
C LEU A 660 20.87 23.90 1.10
N PRO A 661 19.72 23.86 1.79
CA PRO A 661 18.57 24.68 1.42
C PRO A 661 18.89 26.17 1.57
N PHE A 662 18.46 26.98 0.63
CA PHE A 662 18.66 28.43 0.70
C PHE A 662 17.53 29.20 0.03
N SER A 663 17.42 30.48 0.32
CA SER A 663 16.57 31.43 -0.37
C SER A 663 17.41 32.57 -0.93
N GLY A 664 16.91 33.21 -1.96
CA GLY A 664 17.59 34.33 -2.63
C GLY A 664 18.67 33.90 -3.62
N ASP A 665 19.66 34.75 -3.84
CA ASP A 665 20.66 34.58 -4.87
C ASP A 665 21.71 33.52 -4.50
N PHE A 666 21.94 32.59 -5.41
CA PHE A 666 22.99 31.56 -5.31
C PHE A 666 24.39 32.18 -5.05
N SER A 667 24.71 33.30 -5.70
CA SER A 667 26.02 33.94 -5.60
C SER A 667 26.35 34.45 -4.15
N SER A 668 25.32 34.53 -3.32
CA SER A 668 25.50 34.89 -1.90
C SER A 668 25.84 33.68 -1.02
N GLN A 669 25.77 32.46 -1.56
CA GLN A 669 26.01 31.25 -0.80
C GLN A 669 27.47 30.79 -0.96
N SER A 670 28.06 30.32 0.13
CA SER A 670 29.38 29.70 0.13
C SER A 670 29.38 28.42 0.94
N VAL A 671 29.99 27.38 0.38
CA VAL A 671 30.10 26.06 1.03
C VAL A 671 31.51 25.53 0.82
N GLU A 672 32.16 25.18 1.94
CA GLU A 672 33.46 24.50 1.97
C GLU A 672 33.41 23.36 2.98
N ALA A 673 34.11 22.27 2.69
CA ALA A 673 34.23 21.13 3.61
C ALA A 673 35.56 20.40 3.42
N GLU A 674 36.12 19.94 4.53
CA GLU A 674 37.37 19.18 4.55
C GLU A 674 37.34 18.13 5.67
N PHE A 675 37.99 17.01 5.42
CA PHE A 675 38.29 16.04 6.49
C PHE A 675 39.38 16.60 7.41
N THR A 676 39.25 16.36 8.71
CA THR A 676 40.23 16.80 9.73
C THR A 676 40.91 15.62 10.43
N ASP A 677 40.53 14.40 10.12
CA ASP A 677 41.13 13.16 10.63
C ASP A 677 42.30 12.62 9.78
N ASN A 678 42.51 13.21 8.61
CA ASN A 678 43.65 12.95 7.73
C ASN A 678 44.46 14.23 7.44
N THR A 679 45.73 14.06 7.06
CA THR A 679 46.54 15.11 6.43
C THR A 679 46.60 14.85 4.92
N PRO A 680 47.17 15.77 4.10
CA PRO A 680 47.36 15.51 2.67
C PRO A 680 48.19 14.22 2.39
N GLU A 681 49.13 13.89 3.25
CA GLU A 681 49.98 12.67 3.13
C GLU A 681 49.22 11.41 3.49
N THR A 682 48.24 11.50 4.38
CA THR A 682 47.43 10.35 4.82
C THR A 682 46.07 10.29 4.13
N ALA A 683 45.80 11.17 3.18
CA ALA A 683 44.56 11.20 2.46
C ALA A 683 44.16 9.82 1.92
N GLY A 684 42.87 9.48 2.04
CA GLY A 684 42.32 8.17 1.71
C GLY A 684 42.56 7.10 2.77
N THR A 685 43.10 7.43 3.96
CA THR A 685 43.12 6.49 5.07
C THR A 685 41.69 6.34 5.62
N PHE A 686 41.24 5.09 5.74
CA PHE A 686 39.95 4.75 6.36
C PHE A 686 40.11 4.61 7.87
N HIS A 687 39.21 5.22 8.60
CA HIS A 687 39.14 5.18 10.06
C HIS A 687 37.93 4.39 10.52
N PRO A 688 38.10 3.10 10.89
CA PRO A 688 36.95 2.27 11.29
C PRO A 688 36.22 2.82 12.51
N GLU A 689 36.91 3.53 13.38
CA GLU A 689 36.38 4.10 14.62
C GLU A 689 35.52 5.36 14.43
N GLY A 690 35.54 6.00 13.27
CA GLY A 690 34.74 7.20 13.04
C GLY A 690 35.34 8.20 12.06
N VAL A 691 34.74 9.38 12.01
CA VAL A 691 35.12 10.46 11.10
C VAL A 691 35.14 11.79 11.84
N SER A 692 36.05 12.69 11.43
CA SER A 692 36.03 14.10 11.83
C SER A 692 36.19 14.98 10.59
N LEU A 693 35.38 16.02 10.50
CA LEU A 693 35.38 16.98 9.39
C LEU A 693 35.03 18.38 9.86
N LYS A 694 35.41 19.35 9.05
CA LYS A 694 35.00 20.74 9.18
C LYS A 694 34.18 21.15 7.98
N VAL A 695 33.06 21.80 8.24
CA VAL A 695 32.18 22.36 7.21
C VAL A 695 32.03 23.86 7.47
N THR A 696 32.13 24.68 6.44
CA THR A 696 31.90 26.11 6.54
C THR A 696 30.79 26.51 5.57
N VAL A 697 29.69 26.98 6.13
CA VAL A 697 28.54 27.47 5.37
C VAL A 697 28.40 28.97 5.61
N ASN A 698 28.45 29.76 4.53
CA ASN A 698 28.29 31.21 4.57
C ASN A 698 29.23 31.86 5.61
N GLY A 699 30.48 31.42 5.69
CA GLY A 699 31.50 31.87 6.57
C GLY A 699 31.39 31.35 8.02
N THR A 700 30.40 30.57 8.37
CA THR A 700 30.23 29.96 9.70
C THR A 700 30.81 28.55 9.71
N PRO A 701 31.93 28.29 10.41
CA PRO A 701 32.53 26.99 10.52
C PRO A 701 31.83 26.12 11.57
N GLN A 702 31.68 24.82 11.27
CA GLN A 702 31.23 23.77 12.18
C GLN A 702 32.18 22.58 12.13
N THR A 703 32.44 21.97 13.28
CA THR A 703 33.16 20.69 13.37
C THR A 703 32.16 19.60 13.63
N LEU A 704 32.13 18.59 12.73
CA LEU A 704 31.26 17.45 12.83
C LEU A 704 32.09 16.18 13.03
N SER A 705 31.63 15.29 13.87
CA SER A 705 32.29 14.00 14.06
C SER A 705 31.34 12.95 14.60
N TYR A 706 31.71 11.70 14.42
CA TYR A 706 31.09 10.58 15.14
C TYR A 706 32.18 9.57 15.54
N ARG A 707 31.87 8.77 16.55
CA ARG A 707 32.69 7.66 16.99
C ARG A 707 31.83 6.40 17.11
N LEU A 708 32.30 5.33 16.53
CA LEU A 708 31.71 4.01 16.70
C LEU A 708 32.37 3.34 17.92
N ASN A 709 31.55 2.80 18.81
CA ASN A 709 32.05 1.95 19.88
C ASN A 709 32.57 0.65 19.25
N GLN A 710 33.82 0.30 19.53
CA GLN A 710 34.43 -0.96 19.07
C GLN A 710 33.86 -2.17 19.82
#